data_be84afa5f91bdb0c8f6f048526f929fd
#
_entry.id   be84afa5f91bdb0c8f6f048526f929fd
#
_cell.length_a   1.000
_cell.length_b   1.000
_cell.length_c   1.000
_cell.angle_alpha   90.00
_cell.angle_beta   90.00
_cell.angle_gamma   90.00
#
_symmetry.space_group_name_H-M   'P 1'
#
loop_
_entity.id
_entity.type
_entity.pdbx_description
1 polymer ?
#
loop_
_entity_poly.entity_id
_entity_poly.type
_entity_poly.pdbx_seq_one_letter_code
_entity_poly.pdbx_strand_id
1 'polypeptide(L)'
;MSTLQWILVDHVVALLGVATWFAAGVTAALGRHRLALGLLAAAVLVTITRLGTEALLAGRGWWFVQEKVLLGLPLLFAAGIVAVLLAGPRLLAARQSPATALPAGGLVALLTAGYAALAGLVVTFTAGYPLTLSTSLIAVAVVCAGALLTARVVGRPTGQGADAGAPERSAVADAGFPEQAPVAAGASALSRRRFLGVAGGVVAAGAGATGVGLLFREPEAMVTGGGPGHAGGAGPKVSVADLRGPGAPAAGGTARRHVLTARTGTVTLPEGRPIDAWSYEGRLPGPAITATEGDLIEVTLRNADIENGVTLHWHGYDVPCGEDGAPGATQHAVRPGGEFVYRFQADQVGTYWYHTHQASHPAVRKGLYGTLVVTPREDRPDAERGLDLTLPVHTFDDVVILGDQEGRAVHDVRPGQPVRLRLINTDSNPHWFAVAGSAFRLVAVDGRDLNQPGEVREVGLRLPAGGRYDVVLTMPDATVTLLLDHDPDQGVLLRPAGAGGGDRTLPDTGDWPELDLLEYGEPAPVPFDRDDADRHFTIVLDRALAMVDGKPAYAQAVDGRAHPSVPDQLVREGDVVRFTVVNRSLETHPWHLHGHPVLILSRDGRRYSGSPLWMDTFDVRPGEVWEVAFRADNPGVWMNHCHNLPHQEQGMMLRLVYDGVTTPFDSTSHAH
;
A
#
# COMPACT_ATOMS: atom_id res chain seq x y z
N MET A 1 16.28 -0.03 15.67
CA MET A 1 14.88 -0.38 15.32
C MET A 1 14.54 0.29 14.00
N SER A 2 13.86 -0.44 13.11
CA SER A 2 13.33 0.09 11.84
C SER A 2 12.17 1.07 12.09
N THR A 3 11.79 1.84 11.06
CA THR A 3 10.62 2.74 11.15
C THR A 3 9.34 1.96 11.43
N LEU A 4 9.13 0.81 10.78
CA LEU A 4 8.01 -0.08 11.06
C LEU A 4 7.96 -0.51 12.54
N GLN A 5 9.09 -0.89 13.13
CA GLN A 5 9.14 -1.28 14.54
C GLN A 5 8.71 -0.11 15.46
N TRP A 6 9.12 1.12 15.14
CA TRP A 6 8.67 2.31 15.89
C TRP A 6 7.19 2.62 15.68
N ILE A 7 6.65 2.44 14.47
CA ILE A 7 5.21 2.56 14.20
C ILE A 7 4.42 1.56 15.06
N LEU A 8 4.83 0.30 15.09
CA LEU A 8 4.18 -0.74 15.89
C LEU A 8 4.26 -0.45 17.40
N VAL A 9 5.41 0.00 17.89
CA VAL A 9 5.58 0.41 19.30
C VAL A 9 4.65 1.57 19.63
N ASP A 10 4.57 2.61 18.78
CA ASP A 10 3.66 3.74 19.00
C ASP A 10 2.19 3.30 19.05
N HIS A 11 1.76 2.41 18.15
CA HIS A 11 0.40 1.87 18.17
C HIS A 11 0.08 1.11 19.47
N VAL A 12 1.02 0.29 19.96
CA VAL A 12 0.87 -0.42 21.26
C VAL A 12 0.79 0.57 22.42
N VAL A 13 1.67 1.58 22.44
CA VAL A 13 1.67 2.62 23.50
C VAL A 13 0.37 3.43 23.44
N ALA A 14 -0.13 3.77 22.26
CA ALA A 14 -1.41 4.46 22.09
C ALA A 14 -2.59 3.62 22.64
N LEU A 15 -2.64 2.33 22.31
CA LEU A 15 -3.66 1.40 22.85
C LEU A 15 -3.60 1.28 24.38
N LEU A 16 -2.40 1.18 24.94
CA LEU A 16 -2.19 1.19 26.39
C LEU A 16 -2.65 2.52 27.02
N GLY A 17 -2.44 3.63 26.33
CA GLY A 17 -2.95 4.95 26.75
C GLY A 17 -4.47 4.95 26.82
N VAL A 18 -5.16 4.50 25.77
CA VAL A 18 -6.63 4.37 25.77
C VAL A 18 -7.09 3.49 26.94
N ALA A 19 -6.50 2.31 27.09
CA ALA A 19 -6.88 1.35 28.13
C ALA A 19 -6.69 1.91 29.55
N THR A 20 -5.55 2.55 29.84
CA THR A 20 -5.23 3.06 31.18
C THR A 20 -6.07 4.26 31.57
N TRP A 21 -6.33 5.22 30.63
CA TRP A 21 -7.19 6.36 30.90
C TRP A 21 -8.64 5.93 31.18
N PHE A 22 -9.22 5.04 30.35
CA PHE A 22 -10.55 4.52 30.60
C PHE A 22 -10.63 3.70 31.88
N ALA A 23 -9.64 2.83 32.15
CA ALA A 23 -9.62 2.03 33.38
C ALA A 23 -9.52 2.91 34.63
N ALA A 24 -8.77 4.01 34.60
CA ALA A 24 -8.73 4.98 35.69
C ALA A 24 -10.12 5.60 35.95
N GLY A 25 -10.81 6.03 34.88
CA GLY A 25 -12.16 6.57 34.98
C GLY A 25 -13.18 5.55 35.50
N VAL A 26 -13.17 4.33 34.94
CA VAL A 26 -14.11 3.25 35.37
C VAL A 26 -13.88 2.84 36.80
N THR A 27 -12.65 2.62 37.24
CA THR A 27 -12.33 2.22 38.60
C THR A 27 -12.65 3.31 39.62
N ALA A 28 -12.47 4.60 39.23
CA ALA A 28 -12.92 5.74 40.02
C ALA A 28 -14.44 5.76 40.16
N ALA A 29 -15.20 5.52 39.09
CA ALA A 29 -16.65 5.42 39.08
C ALA A 29 -17.18 4.27 39.96
N LEU A 30 -16.42 3.19 40.08
CA LEU A 30 -16.72 2.03 40.93
C LEU A 30 -16.28 2.22 42.40
N GLY A 31 -15.77 3.43 42.77
CA GLY A 31 -15.30 3.71 44.13
C GLY A 31 -13.97 3.03 44.52
N ARG A 32 -13.25 2.42 43.54
CA ARG A 32 -11.95 1.76 43.77
C ARG A 32 -10.80 2.75 43.70
N HIS A 33 -10.80 3.78 44.58
CA HIS A 33 -9.92 4.96 44.48
C HIS A 33 -8.41 4.66 44.45
N ARG A 34 -7.94 3.62 45.21
CA ARG A 34 -6.51 3.24 45.20
C ARG A 34 -6.08 2.70 43.83
N LEU A 35 -6.91 1.87 43.21
CA LEU A 35 -6.67 1.32 41.89
C LEU A 35 -6.75 2.42 40.85
N ALA A 36 -7.75 3.31 40.93
CA ALA A 36 -7.90 4.45 40.03
C ALA A 36 -6.67 5.40 40.07
N LEU A 37 -6.10 5.65 41.26
CA LEU A 37 -4.87 6.45 41.41
C LEU A 37 -3.67 5.77 40.73
N GLY A 38 -3.50 4.45 40.93
CA GLY A 38 -2.41 3.69 40.25
C GLY A 38 -2.57 3.70 38.74
N LEU A 39 -3.79 3.55 38.23
CA LEU A 39 -4.08 3.62 36.79
C LEU A 39 -3.93 5.03 36.21
N LEU A 40 -4.26 6.08 36.98
CA LEU A 40 -3.98 7.46 36.58
C LEU A 40 -2.47 7.72 36.43
N ALA A 41 -1.67 7.23 37.38
CA ALA A 41 -0.21 7.35 37.30
C ALA A 41 0.35 6.57 36.09
N ALA A 42 -0.17 5.38 35.83
CA ALA A 42 0.18 4.59 34.66
C ALA A 42 -0.22 5.30 33.35
N ALA A 43 -1.42 5.88 33.28
CA ALA A 43 -1.90 6.63 32.12
C ALA A 43 -1.02 7.84 31.80
N VAL A 44 -0.58 8.59 32.82
CA VAL A 44 0.38 9.70 32.66
C VAL A 44 1.72 9.19 32.15
N LEU A 45 2.25 8.11 32.73
CA LEU A 45 3.52 7.52 32.29
C LEU A 45 3.44 7.06 30.83
N VAL A 46 2.38 6.36 30.44
CA VAL A 46 2.15 5.91 29.04
C VAL A 46 2.06 7.11 28.09
N THR A 47 1.39 8.19 28.53
CA THR A 47 1.30 9.44 27.71
C THR A 47 2.68 10.08 27.51
N ILE A 48 3.54 10.09 28.53
CA ILE A 48 4.93 10.57 28.43
C ILE A 48 5.75 9.65 27.52
N THR A 49 5.59 8.32 27.65
CA THR A 49 6.26 7.34 26.76
C THR A 49 5.87 7.59 25.29
N ARG A 50 4.60 7.88 25.03
CA ARG A 50 4.12 8.18 23.67
C ARG A 50 4.78 9.40 23.07
N LEU A 51 5.05 10.45 23.83
CA LEU A 51 5.87 11.58 23.37
C LEU A 51 7.24 11.15 22.84
N GLY A 52 7.87 10.22 23.56
CA GLY A 52 9.17 9.69 23.16
C GLY A 52 9.10 8.91 21.84
N THR A 53 8.09 8.05 21.67
CA THR A 53 7.91 7.28 20.42
C THR A 53 7.59 8.18 19.23
N GLU A 54 6.74 9.18 19.42
CA GLU A 54 6.40 10.14 18.37
C GLU A 54 7.58 11.07 18.01
N ALA A 55 8.42 11.46 18.98
CA ALA A 55 9.64 12.21 18.69
C ALA A 55 10.62 11.39 17.85
N LEU A 56 10.77 10.09 18.12
CA LEU A 56 11.60 9.19 17.33
C LEU A 56 11.05 8.99 15.90
N LEU A 57 9.73 8.86 15.76
CA LEU A 57 9.08 8.78 14.46
C LEU A 57 9.17 10.10 13.68
N ALA A 58 9.06 11.25 14.34
CA ALA A 58 9.24 12.56 13.72
C ALA A 58 10.65 12.71 13.10
N GLY A 59 11.67 12.12 13.73
CA GLY A 59 13.01 12.02 13.16
C GLY A 59 13.14 11.16 11.91
N ARG A 60 12.10 10.34 11.60
CA ARG A 60 12.01 9.53 10.38
C ARG A 60 11.22 10.23 9.27
N GLY A 61 10.42 11.24 9.60
CA GLY A 61 9.64 12.04 8.67
C GLY A 61 8.36 12.56 9.28
N TRP A 62 8.00 13.79 8.91
CA TRP A 62 6.80 14.45 9.42
C TRP A 62 5.50 13.71 9.05
N TRP A 63 5.48 13.03 7.92
CA TRP A 63 4.37 12.19 7.47
C TRP A 63 4.00 11.05 8.41
N PHE A 64 4.91 10.55 9.27
CA PHE A 64 4.61 9.48 10.23
C PHE A 64 3.93 9.97 11.51
N VAL A 65 3.91 11.29 11.76
CA VAL A 65 3.47 11.84 13.04
C VAL A 65 2.52 13.03 12.94
N GLN A 66 2.23 13.54 11.75
CA GLN A 66 1.49 14.80 11.58
C GLN A 66 0.18 14.84 12.39
N GLU A 67 -0.70 13.86 12.21
CA GLU A 67 -2.01 13.81 12.88
C GLU A 67 -1.87 13.57 14.38
N LYS A 68 -0.82 12.87 14.79
CA LYS A 68 -0.53 12.59 16.20
C LYS A 68 -0.10 13.86 16.92
N VAL A 69 0.85 14.60 16.33
CA VAL A 69 1.43 15.83 16.93
C VAL A 69 0.47 17.02 16.81
N LEU A 70 -0.26 17.16 15.69
CA LEU A 70 -1.17 18.30 15.50
C LEU A 70 -2.53 18.12 16.16
N LEU A 71 -2.99 16.89 16.40
CA LEU A 71 -4.32 16.61 16.93
C LEU A 71 -4.33 15.66 18.12
N GLY A 72 -3.78 14.46 17.96
CA GLY A 72 -3.87 13.39 18.97
C GLY A 72 -3.28 13.78 20.32
N LEU A 73 -2.01 14.21 20.34
CA LEU A 73 -1.33 14.65 21.55
C LEU A 73 -1.94 15.92 22.16
N PRO A 74 -2.22 17.00 21.43
CA PRO A 74 -2.85 18.19 22.00
C PRO A 74 -4.17 17.89 22.70
N LEU A 75 -5.05 17.07 22.10
CA LEU A 75 -6.31 16.66 22.72
C LEU A 75 -6.07 15.86 24.01
N LEU A 76 -5.17 14.90 23.95
CA LEU A 76 -4.83 14.03 25.10
C LEU A 76 -4.19 14.84 26.22
N PHE A 77 -3.27 15.76 25.92
CA PHE A 77 -2.65 16.62 26.94
C PHE A 77 -3.65 17.55 27.59
N ALA A 78 -4.48 18.23 26.81
CA ALA A 78 -5.50 19.13 27.34
C ALA A 78 -6.44 18.39 28.30
N ALA A 79 -6.98 17.25 27.87
CA ALA A 79 -7.88 16.43 28.69
C ALA A 79 -7.15 15.79 29.88
N GLY A 80 -5.93 15.29 29.69
CA GLY A 80 -5.11 14.63 30.71
C GLY A 80 -4.69 15.59 31.84
N ILE A 81 -4.27 16.81 31.49
CA ILE A 81 -3.94 17.85 32.51
C ILE A 81 -5.15 18.14 33.35
N VAL A 82 -6.33 18.37 32.73
CA VAL A 82 -7.59 18.61 33.47
C VAL A 82 -7.93 17.41 34.35
N ALA A 83 -7.76 16.18 33.88
CA ALA A 83 -8.00 14.98 34.66
C ALA A 83 -7.06 14.86 35.88
N VAL A 84 -5.77 15.13 35.69
CA VAL A 84 -4.77 15.13 36.79
C VAL A 84 -5.11 16.21 37.83
N LEU A 85 -5.44 17.43 37.41
CA LEU A 85 -5.74 18.54 38.34
C LEU A 85 -7.05 18.33 39.11
N LEU A 86 -8.10 17.79 38.47
CA LEU A 86 -9.41 17.62 39.12
C LEU A 86 -9.54 16.30 39.90
N ALA A 87 -8.98 15.20 39.38
CA ALA A 87 -9.11 13.88 40.03
C ALA A 87 -7.92 13.52 40.94
N GLY A 88 -6.69 13.89 40.55
CA GLY A 88 -5.46 13.49 41.25
C GLY A 88 -5.46 13.81 42.75
N PRO A 89 -5.62 15.07 43.18
CA PRO A 89 -5.61 15.44 44.61
C PRO A 89 -6.69 14.69 45.42
N ARG A 90 -7.84 14.48 44.82
CA ARG A 90 -8.98 13.82 45.47
C ARG A 90 -8.82 12.29 45.59
N LEU A 91 -8.23 11.64 44.59
CA LEU A 91 -7.85 10.24 44.63
C LEU A 91 -6.76 10.00 45.65
N LEU A 92 -5.80 10.94 45.82
CA LEU A 92 -4.81 10.93 46.88
C LEU A 92 -5.43 11.07 48.27
N ALA A 93 -6.35 12.01 48.47
CA ALA A 93 -7.08 12.18 49.75
C ALA A 93 -7.96 10.96 50.08
N ALA A 94 -8.64 10.39 49.10
CA ALA A 94 -9.46 9.17 49.28
C ALA A 94 -8.64 7.92 49.65
N ARG A 95 -7.32 7.94 49.40
CA ARG A 95 -6.41 6.88 49.93
C ARG A 95 -6.31 6.87 51.45
N GLN A 96 -6.44 8.04 52.07
CA GLN A 96 -6.33 8.25 53.52
C GLN A 96 -7.69 8.17 54.20
N SER A 97 -8.80 8.55 53.55
CA SER A 97 -10.16 8.52 54.05
C SER A 97 -11.13 7.95 53.00
N PRO A 98 -11.55 6.67 53.10
CA PRO A 98 -12.39 6.00 52.09
C PRO A 98 -13.79 6.64 51.88
N ALA A 99 -14.22 7.51 52.79
CA ALA A 99 -15.52 8.21 52.68
C ALA A 99 -15.53 9.38 51.70
N THR A 100 -14.36 9.75 51.13
CA THR A 100 -14.25 10.87 50.17
C THR A 100 -14.60 10.40 48.76
N ALA A 101 -15.84 10.62 48.33
CA ALA A 101 -16.26 10.35 46.96
C ALA A 101 -15.58 11.30 45.94
N LEU A 102 -15.23 10.75 44.77
CA LEU A 102 -14.73 11.58 43.67
C LEU A 102 -15.89 12.43 43.10
N PRO A 103 -15.78 13.77 43.03
CA PRO A 103 -16.82 14.61 42.43
C PRO A 103 -17.05 14.25 40.97
N ALA A 104 -18.27 14.52 40.49
CA ALA A 104 -18.68 14.30 39.12
C ALA A 104 -17.69 14.91 38.10
N GLY A 105 -17.17 16.11 38.35
CA GLY A 105 -16.18 16.76 37.47
C GLY A 105 -14.87 16.02 37.34
N GLY A 106 -14.35 15.37 38.41
CA GLY A 106 -13.14 14.56 38.34
C GLY A 106 -13.33 13.27 37.53
N LEU A 107 -14.51 12.65 37.65
CA LEU A 107 -14.85 11.47 36.87
C LEU A 107 -15.01 11.79 35.37
N VAL A 108 -15.73 12.88 35.07
CA VAL A 108 -15.89 13.37 33.68
C VAL A 108 -14.53 13.65 33.06
N ALA A 109 -13.62 14.29 33.80
CA ALA A 109 -12.27 14.63 33.29
C ALA A 109 -11.44 13.37 32.96
N LEU A 110 -11.46 12.34 33.82
CA LEU A 110 -10.77 11.07 33.58
C LEU A 110 -11.28 10.35 32.33
N LEU A 111 -12.60 10.27 32.15
CA LEU A 111 -13.21 9.64 30.97
C LEU A 111 -12.99 10.46 29.70
N THR A 112 -12.98 11.80 29.82
CA THR A 112 -12.65 12.70 28.69
C THR A 112 -11.22 12.47 28.18
N ALA A 113 -10.25 12.24 29.08
CA ALA A 113 -8.89 11.87 28.67
C ALA A 113 -8.86 10.52 27.93
N GLY A 114 -9.70 9.57 28.35
CA GLY A 114 -9.90 8.31 27.62
C GLY A 114 -10.50 8.53 26.22
N TYR A 115 -11.50 9.41 26.09
CA TYR A 115 -12.07 9.75 24.78
C TYR A 115 -11.07 10.45 23.87
N ALA A 116 -10.24 11.35 24.43
CA ALA A 116 -9.18 12.04 23.68
C ALA A 116 -8.10 11.06 23.18
N ALA A 117 -7.67 10.11 24.03
CA ALA A 117 -6.74 9.07 23.64
C ALA A 117 -7.31 8.18 22.51
N LEU A 118 -8.58 7.79 22.64
CA LEU A 118 -9.26 6.98 21.61
C LEU A 118 -9.45 7.75 20.30
N ALA A 119 -9.86 9.02 20.36
CA ALA A 119 -10.01 9.85 19.18
C ALA A 119 -8.68 10.00 18.41
N GLY A 120 -7.57 10.24 19.12
CA GLY A 120 -6.25 10.28 18.50
C GLY A 120 -5.87 8.97 17.81
N LEU A 121 -6.15 7.82 18.43
CA LEU A 121 -5.90 6.51 17.83
C LEU A 121 -6.78 6.27 16.59
N VAL A 122 -8.08 6.58 16.67
CA VAL A 122 -9.01 6.42 15.55
C VAL A 122 -8.58 7.29 14.36
N VAL A 123 -8.18 8.54 14.60
CA VAL A 123 -7.71 9.44 13.53
C VAL A 123 -6.48 8.87 12.85
N THR A 124 -5.52 8.30 13.59
CA THR A 124 -4.33 7.68 13.00
C THR A 124 -4.69 6.59 11.97
N PHE A 125 -5.73 5.80 12.23
CA PHE A 125 -6.12 4.70 11.33
C PHE A 125 -7.16 5.08 10.26
N THR A 126 -7.87 6.22 10.39
CA THR A 126 -9.01 6.50 9.52
C THR A 126 -8.88 7.75 8.67
N ALA A 127 -7.99 8.68 9.05
CA ALA A 127 -7.89 9.98 8.37
C ALA A 127 -6.84 10.02 7.27
N GLY A 128 -5.81 9.17 7.36
CA GLY A 128 -4.67 9.22 6.45
C GLY A 128 -3.85 10.51 6.59
N TYR A 129 -2.98 10.74 5.63
CA TYR A 129 -2.16 11.95 5.49
C TYR A 129 -2.58 12.69 4.20
N PRO A 130 -2.68 14.02 4.17
CA PRO A 130 -2.48 14.99 5.25
C PRO A 130 -3.68 15.13 6.20
N LEU A 131 -3.42 15.54 7.46
CA LEU A 131 -4.49 15.85 8.41
C LEU A 131 -5.31 17.06 7.92
N THR A 132 -6.64 16.90 7.82
CA THR A 132 -7.53 17.96 7.37
C THR A 132 -8.18 18.71 8.53
N LEU A 133 -8.62 19.94 8.28
CA LEU A 133 -9.37 20.72 9.26
C LEU A 133 -10.69 20.04 9.63
N SER A 134 -11.39 19.45 8.66
CA SER A 134 -12.65 18.72 8.89
C SER A 134 -12.45 17.54 9.83
N THR A 135 -11.43 16.70 9.60
CA THR A 135 -11.09 15.60 10.51
C THR A 135 -10.78 16.09 11.92
N SER A 136 -10.01 17.19 12.04
CA SER A 136 -9.67 17.78 13.33
C SER A 136 -10.91 18.27 14.08
N LEU A 137 -11.81 18.97 13.41
CA LEU A 137 -13.06 19.46 14.00
C LEU A 137 -13.99 18.32 14.44
N ILE A 138 -14.10 17.26 13.64
CA ILE A 138 -14.90 16.08 13.99
C ILE A 138 -14.33 15.39 15.24
N ALA A 139 -13.03 15.17 15.31
CA ALA A 139 -12.40 14.54 16.47
C ALA A 139 -12.63 15.35 17.75
N VAL A 140 -12.46 16.68 17.70
CA VAL A 140 -12.75 17.57 18.83
C VAL A 140 -14.24 17.49 19.21
N ALA A 141 -15.16 17.54 18.24
CA ALA A 141 -16.60 17.47 18.50
C ALA A 141 -17.01 16.15 19.16
N VAL A 142 -16.40 15.01 18.72
CA VAL A 142 -16.65 13.68 19.31
C VAL A 142 -16.18 13.63 20.77
N VAL A 143 -14.99 14.14 21.07
CA VAL A 143 -14.47 14.21 22.46
C VAL A 143 -15.36 15.09 23.33
N CYS A 144 -15.78 16.27 22.85
CA CYS A 144 -16.68 17.18 23.57
C CYS A 144 -18.06 16.56 23.79
N ALA A 145 -18.63 15.88 22.79
CA ALA A 145 -19.90 15.18 22.91
C ALA A 145 -19.81 14.06 23.96
N GLY A 146 -18.73 13.28 23.96
CA GLY A 146 -18.45 12.25 24.98
C GLY A 146 -18.39 12.84 26.40
N ALA A 147 -17.67 13.94 26.57
CA ALA A 147 -17.58 14.64 27.85
C ALA A 147 -18.96 15.15 28.34
N LEU A 148 -19.74 15.78 27.43
CA LEU A 148 -21.09 16.30 27.77
C LEU A 148 -22.07 15.17 28.12
N LEU A 149 -22.08 14.07 27.37
CA LEU A 149 -22.93 12.92 27.65
C LEU A 149 -22.56 12.31 29.00
N THR A 150 -21.26 12.15 29.27
CA THR A 150 -20.78 11.67 30.57
C THR A 150 -21.22 12.59 31.71
N ALA A 151 -21.06 13.91 31.54
CA ALA A 151 -21.49 14.92 32.55
C ALA A 151 -22.99 14.81 32.82
N ARG A 152 -23.84 14.68 31.79
CA ARG A 152 -25.29 14.51 31.94
C ARG A 152 -25.68 13.24 32.69
N VAL A 153 -24.97 12.15 32.48
CA VAL A 153 -25.28 10.88 33.14
C VAL A 153 -24.79 10.86 34.59
N VAL A 154 -23.61 11.41 34.86
CA VAL A 154 -23.01 11.50 36.19
C VAL A 154 -23.70 12.56 37.04
N GLY A 155 -24.15 13.69 36.44
CA GLY A 155 -24.77 14.78 37.14
C GLY A 155 -26.29 14.64 37.42
N ARG A 156 -26.94 13.56 36.92
CA ARG A 156 -28.37 13.35 37.22
C ARG A 156 -28.52 12.86 38.67
N PRO A 157 -29.28 13.62 39.53
CA PRO A 157 -29.63 13.15 40.86
C PRO A 157 -30.37 11.79 40.70
N THR A 158 -29.99 10.82 41.50
CA THR A 158 -30.80 9.60 41.64
C THR A 158 -32.13 10.02 42.18
N GLY A 159 -33.18 10.05 41.35
CA GLY A 159 -34.54 10.41 41.75
C GLY A 159 -34.97 9.51 42.90
N GLN A 160 -35.40 10.14 43.99
CA GLN A 160 -36.20 9.52 45.01
C GLN A 160 -37.38 8.82 44.34
N GLY A 161 -37.64 7.58 44.70
CA GLY A 161 -38.79 6.83 44.24
C GLY A 161 -40.07 7.62 44.44
N ALA A 162 -40.85 7.73 43.36
CA ALA A 162 -42.23 8.20 43.47
C ALA A 162 -43.02 7.12 44.20
N ASP A 163 -43.14 7.29 45.53
CA ASP A 163 -44.21 6.66 46.27
C ASP A 163 -45.48 7.49 46.03
N ALA A 164 -46.34 6.91 45.20
CA ALA A 164 -47.71 7.35 45.08
C ALA A 164 -48.49 6.76 46.27
N GLY A 165 -48.70 7.53 47.33
CA GLY A 165 -49.52 7.17 48.44
C GLY A 165 -50.45 8.32 48.82
N ALA A 166 -51.73 8.04 48.84
CA ALA A 166 -52.92 8.84 48.97
C ALA A 166 -52.98 9.79 50.18
N PRO A 167 -53.93 10.76 50.25
CA PRO A 167 -54.03 11.75 51.27
C PRO A 167 -54.86 11.29 52.44
N GLU A 168 -54.48 11.60 53.70
CA GLU A 168 -55.44 11.85 54.75
C GLU A 168 -54.84 12.56 55.99
N ARG A 169 -55.49 13.69 56.30
CA ARG A 169 -55.89 14.27 57.59
C ARG A 169 -54.89 14.85 58.57
N SER A 170 -55.17 16.11 58.75
CA SER A 170 -54.99 17.04 59.85
C SER A 170 -54.87 16.40 61.25
N ALA A 171 -53.87 16.87 62.04
CA ALA A 171 -54.06 17.32 63.44
C ALA A 171 -52.80 18.02 63.97
N VAL A 172 -52.97 19.30 64.30
CA VAL A 172 -52.53 20.14 65.42
C VAL A 172 -51.22 19.81 66.16
N ALA A 173 -50.30 20.78 66.07
CA ALA A 173 -49.39 21.38 67.03
C ALA A 173 -48.72 20.53 68.17
N ASP A 174 -47.38 20.52 68.16
CA ASP A 174 -46.64 21.00 69.31
C ASP A 174 -45.20 21.43 68.94
N ALA A 175 -44.66 22.42 69.64
CA ALA A 175 -43.40 23.08 69.40
C ALA A 175 -42.25 22.34 70.10
N GLY A 176 -41.17 22.01 69.38
CA GLY A 176 -39.95 21.46 69.94
C GLY A 176 -38.73 21.72 69.01
N PHE A 177 -37.67 22.22 69.61
CA PHE A 177 -36.42 22.76 69.05
C PHE A 177 -35.70 21.89 68.00
N PRO A 178 -34.81 22.43 67.12
CA PRO A 178 -34.29 21.77 65.94
C PRO A 178 -33.14 20.85 66.28
N GLU A 179 -33.32 19.58 66.00
CA GLU A 179 -32.28 18.55 66.00
C GLU A 179 -31.60 18.56 64.63
N GLN A 180 -30.27 18.58 64.63
CA GLN A 180 -29.43 18.65 63.45
C GLN A 180 -29.68 17.43 62.53
N ALA A 181 -30.06 17.66 61.29
CA ALA A 181 -30.21 16.65 60.27
C ALA A 181 -28.85 16.02 59.92
N PRO A 182 -28.75 14.68 59.79
CA PRO A 182 -27.53 14.02 59.31
C PRO A 182 -27.33 14.30 57.84
N VAL A 183 -26.12 14.78 57.50
CA VAL A 183 -25.66 14.92 56.11
C VAL A 183 -25.66 13.55 55.43
N ALA A 184 -26.62 13.31 54.56
CA ALA A 184 -26.68 12.10 53.75
C ALA A 184 -25.53 12.09 52.73
N ALA A 185 -24.51 11.25 53.02
CA ALA A 185 -23.47 10.90 52.09
C ALA A 185 -24.02 9.91 51.04
N GLY A 186 -24.61 10.40 49.98
CA GLY A 186 -25.09 9.58 48.86
C GLY A 186 -24.15 9.65 47.67
N ALA A 187 -23.03 8.94 47.68
CA ALA A 187 -22.25 8.67 46.49
C ALA A 187 -22.95 7.60 45.65
N SER A 188 -23.72 7.99 44.65
CA SER A 188 -24.33 7.07 43.69
C SER A 188 -23.29 6.46 42.78
N ALA A 189 -22.94 5.18 42.99
CA ALA A 189 -22.18 4.37 42.06
C ALA A 189 -22.96 4.28 40.72
N LEU A 190 -22.28 4.58 39.61
CA LEU A 190 -22.84 4.37 38.28
C LEU A 190 -23.17 2.91 38.06
N SER A 191 -24.41 2.59 37.68
CA SER A 191 -24.78 1.22 37.34
C SER A 191 -24.08 0.81 36.02
N ARG A 192 -23.64 -0.44 35.94
CA ARG A 192 -22.99 -1.02 34.73
C ARG A 192 -23.79 -0.78 33.46
N ARG A 193 -25.13 -0.80 33.55
CA ARG A 193 -26.06 -0.54 32.44
C ARG A 193 -26.04 0.90 31.97
N ARG A 194 -25.85 1.88 32.85
CA ARG A 194 -25.75 3.30 32.53
C ARG A 194 -24.39 3.64 31.91
N PHE A 195 -23.30 3.00 32.38
CA PHE A 195 -21.97 3.15 31.80
C PHE A 195 -21.92 2.61 30.38
N LEU A 196 -22.44 1.40 30.12
CA LEU A 196 -22.53 0.84 28.76
C LEU A 196 -23.42 1.67 27.84
N GLY A 197 -24.49 2.29 28.35
CA GLY A 197 -25.34 3.21 27.59
C GLY A 197 -24.62 4.49 27.18
N VAL A 198 -23.73 5.05 28.03
CA VAL A 198 -22.92 6.23 27.67
C VAL A 198 -21.83 5.87 26.65
N ALA A 199 -21.12 4.78 26.87
CA ALA A 199 -20.09 4.32 25.94
C ALA A 199 -20.69 4.02 24.54
N GLY A 200 -21.85 3.34 24.50
CA GLY A 200 -22.59 3.09 23.26
C GLY A 200 -23.14 4.36 22.61
N GLY A 201 -23.60 5.33 23.43
CA GLY A 201 -24.13 6.63 22.95
C GLY A 201 -23.05 7.54 22.38
N VAL A 202 -21.82 7.50 22.89
CA VAL A 202 -20.67 8.26 22.35
C VAL A 202 -20.27 7.73 20.97
N VAL A 203 -20.24 6.40 20.83
CA VAL A 203 -19.97 5.73 19.54
C VAL A 203 -21.09 6.04 18.53
N ALA A 204 -22.36 5.99 18.96
CA ALA A 204 -23.51 6.29 18.10
C ALA A 204 -23.61 7.78 17.72
N ALA A 205 -23.26 8.71 18.61
CA ALA A 205 -23.27 10.15 18.31
C ALA A 205 -22.10 10.58 17.39
N GLY A 206 -20.94 9.93 17.51
CA GLY A 206 -19.81 10.12 16.58
C GLY A 206 -20.08 9.54 15.19
N ALA A 207 -20.95 8.52 15.11
CA ALA A 207 -21.38 7.90 13.86
C ALA A 207 -22.67 8.52 13.27
N GLY A 208 -23.16 9.64 13.82
CA GLY A 208 -24.33 10.34 13.27
C GLY A 208 -24.13 10.69 11.78
N ALA A 209 -25.19 10.58 10.98
CA ALA A 209 -25.15 10.70 9.51
C ALA A 209 -24.42 11.95 8.98
N THR A 210 -24.40 13.05 9.73
CA THR A 210 -23.65 14.28 9.42
C THR A 210 -22.14 14.12 9.66
N GLY A 211 -21.71 13.39 10.70
CA GLY A 211 -20.30 13.17 10.99
C GLY A 211 -19.66 12.19 9.99
N VAL A 212 -20.39 11.13 9.62
CA VAL A 212 -19.95 10.16 8.60
C VAL A 212 -19.81 10.83 7.24
N GLY A 213 -20.80 11.64 6.82
CA GLY A 213 -20.74 12.38 5.55
C GLY A 213 -19.57 13.38 5.48
N LEU A 214 -19.16 13.98 6.61
CA LEU A 214 -18.01 14.89 6.68
C LEU A 214 -16.66 14.13 6.64
N LEU A 215 -16.59 12.91 7.18
CA LEU A 215 -15.39 12.05 7.10
C LEU A 215 -15.09 11.62 5.67
N PHE A 216 -16.13 11.42 4.85
CA PHE A 216 -16.02 11.09 3.44
C PHE A 216 -16.01 12.32 2.52
N ARG A 217 -16.07 13.53 3.08
CA ARG A 217 -15.90 14.74 2.28
C ARG A 217 -14.45 14.81 1.85
N GLU A 218 -14.23 14.87 0.54
CA GLU A 218 -12.90 14.98 -0.02
C GLU A 218 -12.17 16.19 0.59
N PRO A 219 -10.92 16.01 1.03
CA PRO A 219 -10.09 17.13 1.46
C PRO A 219 -9.98 18.12 0.29
N GLU A 220 -10.15 19.43 0.54
CA GLU A 220 -9.87 20.43 -0.48
C GLU A 220 -8.46 20.21 -1.06
N ALA A 221 -8.34 20.33 -2.38
CA ALA A 221 -7.10 20.05 -3.09
C ALA A 221 -5.95 20.89 -2.54
N MET A 222 -5.20 20.36 -1.58
CA MET A 222 -3.84 20.80 -1.40
C MET A 222 -3.08 20.25 -2.62
N VAL A 223 -2.60 21.13 -3.48
CA VAL A 223 -1.66 20.79 -4.54
C VAL A 223 -0.42 20.23 -3.82
N THR A 224 -0.36 18.92 -3.71
CA THR A 224 0.76 18.23 -3.07
C THR A 224 1.94 18.29 -4.02
N GLY A 225 2.77 19.34 -3.89
CA GLY A 225 4.06 19.43 -4.54
C GLY A 225 3.99 19.55 -6.08
N GLY A 226 4.99 20.01 -6.72
CA GLY A 226 5.04 20.10 -8.18
C GLY A 226 5.60 21.43 -8.68
N GLY A 227 6.04 22.27 -7.76
CA GLY A 227 6.57 23.61 -8.11
C GLY A 227 5.48 24.63 -8.43
N PRO A 228 5.84 25.87 -8.81
CA PRO A 228 4.89 26.95 -9.05
C PRO A 228 3.83 26.54 -10.06
N GLY A 229 2.56 26.65 -9.65
CA GLY A 229 1.40 26.23 -10.45
C GLY A 229 1.47 26.77 -11.87
N HIS A 230 1.43 25.88 -12.83
CA HIS A 230 1.25 26.27 -14.21
C HIS A 230 -0.23 26.54 -14.43
N ALA A 231 -0.58 27.79 -14.63
CA ALA A 231 -1.81 28.13 -15.35
C ALA A 231 -1.71 27.38 -16.69
N GLY A 232 -2.69 26.51 -16.99
CA GLY A 232 -2.68 25.64 -18.15
C GLY A 232 -2.20 26.38 -19.40
N GLY A 233 -1.15 25.85 -20.05
CA GLY A 233 -0.52 26.48 -21.18
C GLY A 233 -1.53 26.66 -22.31
N ALA A 234 -1.53 27.83 -22.95
CA ALA A 234 -2.31 28.10 -24.14
C ALA A 234 -1.72 27.40 -25.40
N GLY A 235 -0.98 26.31 -25.22
CA GLY A 235 -0.39 25.51 -26.30
C GLY A 235 -1.42 24.63 -27.04
N PRO A 236 -1.09 24.12 -28.25
CA PRO A 236 -1.94 23.16 -28.94
C PRO A 236 -2.11 21.89 -28.06
N LYS A 237 -3.35 21.45 -27.94
CA LYS A 237 -3.67 20.23 -27.20
C LYS A 237 -3.49 19.01 -28.10
N VAL A 238 -2.77 18.00 -27.63
CA VAL A 238 -2.59 16.71 -28.31
C VAL A 238 -3.45 15.68 -27.59
N SER A 239 -4.22 14.90 -28.34
CA SER A 239 -4.99 13.79 -27.77
C SER A 239 -4.11 12.56 -27.58
N VAL A 240 -4.26 11.82 -26.48
CA VAL A 240 -3.61 10.52 -26.31
C VAL A 240 -3.95 9.54 -27.44
N ALA A 241 -5.13 9.68 -28.07
CA ALA A 241 -5.53 8.87 -29.22
C ALA A 241 -4.64 9.10 -30.46
N ASP A 242 -3.94 10.23 -30.54
CA ASP A 242 -3.03 10.59 -31.62
C ASP A 242 -1.57 10.19 -31.31
N LEU A 243 -1.26 9.85 -30.05
CA LEU A 243 0.07 9.40 -29.59
C LEU A 243 0.25 7.90 -29.85
N ARG A 244 0.28 7.55 -31.15
CA ARG A 244 0.35 6.15 -31.61
C ARG A 244 1.77 5.76 -32.01
N GLY A 245 2.05 4.45 -31.93
CA GLY A 245 3.31 3.88 -32.38
C GLY A 245 3.50 3.95 -33.91
N PRO A 246 4.73 3.71 -34.38
CA PRO A 246 5.07 3.81 -35.80
C PRO A 246 4.32 2.76 -36.64
N GLY A 247 4.10 3.05 -37.91
CA GLY A 247 3.46 2.12 -38.84
C GLY A 247 4.43 1.13 -39.53
N ALA A 248 5.74 1.25 -39.29
CA ALA A 248 6.77 0.42 -39.88
C ALA A 248 7.92 0.12 -38.89
N PRO A 249 8.61 -1.02 -39.06
CA PRO A 249 9.80 -1.32 -38.28
C PRO A 249 10.94 -0.36 -38.55
N ALA A 250 11.94 -0.32 -37.65
CA ALA A 250 13.18 0.37 -37.88
C ALA A 250 13.94 -0.22 -39.10
N ALA A 251 14.94 0.51 -39.60
CA ALA A 251 15.77 0.01 -40.68
C ALA A 251 16.38 -1.35 -40.36
N GLY A 252 16.12 -2.35 -41.20
CA GLY A 252 16.55 -3.74 -41.00
C GLY A 252 15.68 -4.56 -40.05
N GLY A 253 14.66 -3.98 -39.40
CA GLY A 253 13.68 -4.69 -38.58
C GLY A 253 12.58 -5.37 -39.39
N THR A 254 11.81 -6.22 -38.75
CA THR A 254 10.66 -6.92 -39.34
C THR A 254 9.39 -6.62 -38.55
N ALA A 255 8.23 -6.74 -39.21
CA ALA A 255 6.94 -6.65 -38.49
C ALA A 255 6.59 -8.01 -37.86
N ARG A 256 6.49 -8.05 -36.54
CA ARG A 256 6.02 -9.19 -35.75
C ARG A 256 4.54 -9.02 -35.45
N ARG A 257 3.70 -9.79 -36.13
CA ARG A 257 2.25 -9.71 -35.96
C ARG A 257 1.75 -10.84 -35.09
N HIS A 258 0.96 -10.47 -34.07
CA HIS A 258 0.33 -11.40 -33.14
C HIS A 258 -1.15 -11.13 -33.08
N VAL A 259 -1.93 -12.16 -32.82
CA VAL A 259 -3.34 -12.06 -32.47
C VAL A 259 -3.50 -12.68 -31.09
N LEU A 260 -4.09 -11.95 -30.17
CA LEU A 260 -4.39 -12.43 -28.81
C LEU A 260 -5.91 -12.38 -28.59
N THR A 261 -6.54 -13.54 -28.56
CA THR A 261 -7.98 -13.66 -28.29
C THR A 261 -8.18 -13.96 -26.81
N ALA A 262 -8.67 -12.95 -26.07
CA ALA A 262 -9.07 -13.10 -24.68
C ALA A 262 -10.40 -13.84 -24.58
N ARG A 263 -10.46 -14.88 -23.77
CA ARG A 263 -11.67 -15.70 -23.57
C ARG A 263 -11.73 -16.30 -22.17
N THR A 264 -12.93 -16.65 -21.76
CA THR A 264 -13.18 -17.50 -20.59
C THR A 264 -13.09 -18.98 -20.98
N GLY A 265 -12.74 -19.86 -20.04
CA GLY A 265 -12.75 -21.31 -20.28
C GLY A 265 -11.81 -22.06 -19.32
N THR A 266 -11.82 -23.39 -19.47
CA THR A 266 -10.90 -24.26 -18.72
C THR A 266 -9.62 -24.45 -19.51
N VAL A 267 -8.48 -24.13 -18.89
CA VAL A 267 -7.13 -24.44 -19.41
C VAL A 267 -6.55 -25.58 -18.60
N THR A 268 -6.02 -26.59 -19.27
CA THR A 268 -5.38 -27.72 -18.59
C THR A 268 -3.87 -27.50 -18.56
N LEU A 269 -3.27 -27.46 -17.36
CA LEU A 269 -1.82 -27.39 -17.19
C LEU A 269 -1.13 -28.66 -17.69
N PRO A 270 0.19 -28.63 -17.99
CA PRO A 270 0.92 -29.80 -18.50
C PRO A 270 0.77 -31.05 -17.64
N GLU A 271 0.67 -30.91 -16.32
CA GLU A 271 0.48 -31.98 -15.35
C GLU A 271 -0.96 -32.55 -15.34
N GLY A 272 -1.84 -32.00 -16.18
CA GLY A 272 -3.24 -32.46 -16.31
C GLY A 272 -4.24 -31.79 -15.38
N ARG A 273 -3.84 -30.77 -14.62
CA ARG A 273 -4.74 -30.01 -13.73
C ARG A 273 -5.59 -29.02 -14.54
N PRO A 274 -6.92 -29.06 -14.45
CA PRO A 274 -7.78 -28.06 -15.06
C PRO A 274 -7.85 -26.80 -14.22
N ILE A 275 -7.70 -25.62 -14.86
CA ILE A 275 -7.84 -24.29 -14.26
C ILE A 275 -9.02 -23.57 -14.94
N ASP A 276 -9.95 -23.04 -14.16
CA ASP A 276 -10.99 -22.11 -14.68
C ASP A 276 -10.35 -20.73 -14.87
N ALA A 277 -10.05 -20.42 -16.12
CA ALA A 277 -9.20 -19.29 -16.47
C ALA A 277 -9.91 -18.30 -17.41
N TRP A 278 -9.43 -17.07 -17.37
CA TRP A 278 -9.49 -16.13 -18.47
C TRP A 278 -8.12 -16.15 -19.14
N SER A 279 -8.07 -16.43 -20.41
CA SER A 279 -6.78 -16.70 -21.05
C SER A 279 -6.65 -16.05 -22.41
N TYR A 280 -5.42 -15.76 -22.82
CA TYR A 280 -5.14 -15.43 -24.21
C TYR A 280 -4.88 -16.72 -24.99
N GLU A 281 -5.60 -16.92 -26.10
CA GLU A 281 -5.49 -18.10 -26.97
C GLU A 281 -5.73 -19.46 -26.26
N GLY A 282 -6.43 -19.46 -25.12
CA GLY A 282 -6.75 -20.68 -24.38
C GLY A 282 -5.55 -21.37 -23.71
N ARG A 283 -4.54 -20.62 -23.33
CA ARG A 283 -3.30 -21.13 -22.68
C ARG A 283 -2.82 -20.24 -21.57
N LEU A 284 -2.06 -20.82 -20.63
CA LEU A 284 -1.45 -20.18 -19.46
C LEU A 284 0.04 -20.56 -19.40
N PRO A 285 0.93 -19.57 -19.27
CA PRO A 285 0.69 -18.17 -19.57
C PRO A 285 0.19 -17.95 -21.00
N GLY A 286 -0.34 -16.76 -21.31
CA GLY A 286 -0.65 -16.34 -22.67
C GLY A 286 0.58 -16.45 -23.60
N PRO A 287 0.39 -16.38 -24.95
CA PRO A 287 1.48 -16.54 -25.90
C PRO A 287 2.67 -15.64 -25.60
N ALA A 288 3.89 -16.19 -25.55
CA ALA A 288 5.09 -15.40 -25.45
C ALA A 288 5.29 -14.55 -26.73
N ILE A 289 5.46 -13.23 -26.54
CA ILE A 289 5.83 -12.32 -27.61
C ILE A 289 7.35 -12.15 -27.57
N THR A 290 8.02 -12.44 -28.69
CA THR A 290 9.46 -12.24 -28.84
C THR A 290 9.75 -11.37 -30.03
N ALA A 291 10.68 -10.44 -29.86
CA ALA A 291 11.13 -9.54 -30.92
C ALA A 291 12.64 -9.32 -30.83
N THR A 292 13.20 -8.86 -31.92
CA THR A 292 14.58 -8.39 -31.98
C THR A 292 14.56 -6.87 -32.03
N GLU A 293 15.51 -6.22 -31.42
CA GLU A 293 15.66 -4.77 -31.42
C GLU A 293 15.47 -4.18 -32.83
N GLY A 294 14.59 -3.17 -32.95
CA GLY A 294 14.19 -2.54 -34.19
C GLY A 294 13.04 -3.22 -34.94
N ASP A 295 12.53 -4.37 -34.48
CA ASP A 295 11.30 -4.94 -35.03
C ASP A 295 10.09 -4.06 -34.69
N LEU A 296 9.03 -4.13 -35.49
CA LEU A 296 7.73 -3.58 -35.16
C LEU A 296 6.88 -4.68 -34.51
N ILE A 297 6.44 -4.49 -33.30
CA ILE A 297 5.45 -5.35 -32.64
C ILE A 297 4.06 -4.82 -32.98
N GLU A 298 3.24 -5.65 -33.63
CA GLU A 298 1.83 -5.38 -33.91
C GLU A 298 0.98 -6.47 -33.28
N VAL A 299 0.12 -6.10 -32.34
CA VAL A 299 -0.72 -7.04 -31.61
C VAL A 299 -2.20 -6.68 -31.77
N THR A 300 -2.97 -7.58 -32.36
CA THR A 300 -4.42 -7.46 -32.40
C THR A 300 -5.00 -8.18 -31.20
N LEU A 301 -5.52 -7.42 -30.24
CA LEU A 301 -6.32 -7.94 -29.13
C LEU A 301 -7.77 -8.14 -29.57
N ARG A 302 -8.32 -9.33 -29.34
CA ARG A 302 -9.73 -9.64 -29.54
C ARG A 302 -10.35 -10.07 -28.21
N ASN A 303 -11.56 -9.63 -27.96
CA ASN A 303 -12.33 -10.11 -26.82
C ASN A 303 -13.44 -11.04 -27.34
N ALA A 304 -13.39 -12.32 -27.00
CA ALA A 304 -14.40 -13.28 -27.40
C ALA A 304 -15.68 -13.16 -26.55
N ASP A 305 -15.54 -13.18 -25.21
CA ASP A 305 -16.67 -13.35 -24.30
C ASP A 305 -16.50 -12.73 -22.90
N ILE A 306 -15.43 -11.99 -22.64
CA ILE A 306 -15.17 -11.38 -21.32
C ILE A 306 -16.00 -10.11 -21.20
N GLU A 307 -17.14 -10.20 -20.47
CA GLU A 307 -18.12 -9.13 -20.32
C GLU A 307 -17.58 -7.83 -19.71
N ASN A 308 -16.63 -7.94 -18.78
CA ASN A 308 -15.97 -6.78 -18.17
C ASN A 308 -15.19 -5.95 -19.20
N GLY A 309 -14.90 -6.51 -20.37
CA GLY A 309 -13.98 -5.96 -21.34
C GLY A 309 -12.53 -6.32 -21.01
N VAL A 310 -11.64 -6.07 -21.95
CA VAL A 310 -10.19 -6.33 -21.81
C VAL A 310 -9.38 -5.21 -22.43
N THR A 311 -8.16 -5.03 -21.96
CA THR A 311 -7.12 -4.20 -22.61
C THR A 311 -5.80 -4.97 -22.60
N LEU A 312 -4.76 -4.39 -23.14
CA LEU A 312 -3.42 -4.97 -23.09
C LEU A 312 -2.43 -3.88 -22.72
N HIS A 313 -1.91 -3.95 -21.50
CA HIS A 313 -0.84 -3.09 -21.00
C HIS A 313 0.51 -3.80 -21.14
N TRP A 314 1.52 -3.03 -21.55
CA TRP A 314 2.89 -3.49 -21.79
C TRP A 314 3.76 -3.14 -20.58
N HIS A 315 3.66 -3.95 -19.54
CA HIS A 315 4.27 -3.66 -18.25
C HIS A 315 5.78 -3.47 -18.34
N GLY A 316 6.23 -2.27 -17.97
CA GLY A 316 7.63 -1.87 -17.92
C GLY A 316 8.23 -1.49 -19.28
N TYR A 317 7.45 -1.53 -20.35
CA TYR A 317 7.88 -1.09 -21.69
C TYR A 317 7.39 0.32 -21.98
N ASP A 318 8.28 1.22 -22.36
CA ASP A 318 7.96 2.63 -22.63
C ASP A 318 7.34 2.77 -24.03
N VAL A 319 6.08 2.40 -24.17
CA VAL A 319 5.31 2.56 -25.41
C VAL A 319 4.86 4.01 -25.60
N PRO A 320 4.55 4.47 -26.83
CA PRO A 320 3.77 5.70 -27.02
C PRO A 320 2.43 5.62 -26.27
N CYS A 321 2.00 6.73 -25.66
CA CYS A 321 0.88 6.72 -24.71
C CYS A 321 -0.41 6.09 -25.25
N GLY A 322 -0.75 6.29 -26.53
CA GLY A 322 -1.93 5.69 -27.14
C GLY A 322 -1.86 4.17 -27.33
N GLU A 323 -0.73 3.53 -26.99
CA GLU A 323 -0.52 2.08 -27.01
C GLU A 323 -0.47 1.45 -25.60
N ASP A 324 -0.58 2.26 -24.54
CA ASP A 324 -0.40 1.81 -23.14
C ASP A 324 -1.47 0.82 -22.64
N GLY A 325 -2.67 0.87 -23.23
CA GLY A 325 -3.74 -0.05 -22.85
C GLY A 325 -4.40 0.24 -21.50
N ALA A 326 -4.24 1.46 -20.96
CA ALA A 326 -4.85 1.89 -19.72
C ALA A 326 -6.29 2.36 -19.93
N PRO A 327 -7.31 1.64 -19.42
CA PRO A 327 -8.72 2.03 -19.60
C PRO A 327 -8.99 3.40 -18.98
N GLY A 328 -9.72 4.28 -19.72
CA GLY A 328 -10.07 5.64 -19.30
C GLY A 328 -8.93 6.65 -19.26
N ALA A 329 -7.71 6.21 -19.51
CA ALA A 329 -6.58 7.10 -19.76
C ALA A 329 -6.23 7.11 -21.24
N THR A 330 -6.00 5.94 -21.85
CA THR A 330 -5.47 5.83 -23.21
C THR A 330 -6.43 5.15 -24.20
N GLN A 331 -7.42 4.42 -23.72
CA GLN A 331 -8.45 3.77 -24.55
C GLN A 331 -9.70 3.39 -23.74
N HIS A 332 -10.75 2.94 -24.43
CA HIS A 332 -11.84 2.17 -23.80
C HIS A 332 -11.50 0.68 -23.80
N ALA A 333 -12.04 -0.05 -22.81
CA ALA A 333 -11.94 -1.51 -22.80
C ALA A 333 -12.61 -2.14 -24.03
N VAL A 334 -11.96 -3.13 -24.62
CA VAL A 334 -12.47 -3.92 -25.75
C VAL A 334 -13.57 -4.83 -25.25
N ARG A 335 -14.82 -4.58 -25.69
CA ARG A 335 -16.00 -5.35 -25.30
C ARG A 335 -16.08 -6.67 -26.08
N PRO A 336 -16.92 -7.65 -25.65
CA PRO A 336 -17.11 -8.91 -26.39
C PRO A 336 -17.42 -8.68 -27.88
N GLY A 337 -16.71 -9.41 -28.73
CA GLY A 337 -16.78 -9.28 -30.21
C GLY A 337 -15.97 -8.11 -30.78
N GLY A 338 -15.37 -7.26 -29.96
CA GLY A 338 -14.52 -6.15 -30.38
C GLY A 338 -13.06 -6.52 -30.54
N GLU A 339 -12.30 -5.60 -31.13
CA GLU A 339 -10.85 -5.72 -31.25
C GLU A 339 -10.17 -4.35 -31.11
N PHE A 340 -8.86 -4.36 -30.76
CA PHE A 340 -7.98 -3.21 -30.76
C PHE A 340 -6.58 -3.61 -31.25
N VAL A 341 -5.90 -2.72 -31.98
CA VAL A 341 -4.56 -3.00 -32.49
C VAL A 341 -3.53 -2.10 -31.86
N TYR A 342 -2.57 -2.71 -31.20
CA TYR A 342 -1.40 -2.05 -30.59
C TYR A 342 -0.22 -2.13 -31.56
N ARG A 343 0.59 -1.06 -31.61
CA ARG A 343 1.80 -0.98 -32.43
C ARG A 343 2.88 -0.20 -31.73
N PHE A 344 4.04 -0.81 -31.56
CA PHE A 344 5.22 -0.12 -31.02
C PHE A 344 6.50 -0.76 -31.53
N GLN A 345 7.57 0.01 -31.51
CA GLN A 345 8.87 -0.46 -31.93
C GLN A 345 9.57 -1.21 -30.79
N ALA A 346 10.21 -2.33 -31.10
CA ALA A 346 11.03 -3.09 -30.16
C ALA A 346 12.41 -2.43 -30.05
N ASP A 347 12.53 -1.31 -29.35
CA ASP A 347 13.75 -0.52 -29.18
C ASP A 347 14.38 -0.63 -27.79
N GLN A 348 13.72 -1.32 -26.87
CA GLN A 348 14.19 -1.56 -25.50
C GLN A 348 14.43 -3.06 -25.30
N VAL A 349 15.70 -3.46 -25.35
CA VAL A 349 16.12 -4.84 -25.09
C VAL A 349 15.88 -5.17 -23.63
N GLY A 350 15.26 -6.34 -23.34
CA GLY A 350 14.99 -6.73 -21.95
C GLY A 350 13.87 -7.72 -21.80
N THR A 351 13.52 -7.96 -20.54
CA THR A 351 12.45 -8.85 -20.09
C THR A 351 11.28 -8.02 -19.59
N TYR A 352 10.14 -8.20 -20.21
CA TYR A 352 8.88 -7.50 -19.95
C TYR A 352 7.74 -8.51 -19.91
N TRP A 353 6.53 -8.03 -19.61
CA TRP A 353 5.33 -8.84 -19.66
C TRP A 353 4.13 -8.00 -20.09
N TYR A 354 3.02 -8.63 -20.41
CA TYR A 354 1.79 -7.94 -20.76
C TYR A 354 0.62 -8.50 -19.98
N HIS A 355 -0.33 -7.66 -19.64
CA HIS A 355 -1.53 -8.07 -18.94
C HIS A 355 -2.71 -7.13 -19.23
N THR A 356 -3.92 -7.55 -18.88
CA THR A 356 -5.05 -6.64 -18.96
C THR A 356 -5.01 -5.62 -17.82
N HIS A 357 -5.36 -4.37 -18.13
CA HIS A 357 -5.53 -3.32 -17.15
C HIS A 357 -7.01 -3.02 -16.85
N GLN A 358 -7.95 -3.69 -17.54
CA GLN A 358 -9.39 -3.65 -17.26
C GLN A 358 -9.74 -4.74 -16.25
N ALA A 359 -10.38 -4.36 -15.11
CA ALA A 359 -10.66 -5.27 -13.99
C ALA A 359 -9.41 -6.06 -13.59
N SER A 360 -8.31 -5.34 -13.35
CA SER A 360 -6.94 -5.87 -13.30
C SER A 360 -6.80 -7.04 -12.34
N HIS A 361 -7.30 -6.91 -11.10
CA HIS A 361 -7.14 -7.95 -10.09
C HIS A 361 -7.82 -9.27 -10.48
N PRO A 362 -9.14 -9.35 -10.72
CA PRO A 362 -9.77 -10.61 -11.08
C PRO A 362 -9.29 -11.16 -12.42
N ALA A 363 -8.96 -10.29 -13.37
CA ALA A 363 -8.62 -10.71 -14.72
C ALA A 363 -7.19 -11.24 -14.84
N VAL A 364 -6.20 -10.58 -14.23
CA VAL A 364 -4.82 -11.09 -14.16
C VAL A 364 -4.77 -12.36 -13.31
N ARG A 365 -5.42 -12.36 -12.13
CA ARG A 365 -5.52 -13.56 -11.27
C ARG A 365 -6.10 -14.76 -12.00
N LYS A 366 -7.00 -14.56 -12.96
CA LYS A 366 -7.58 -15.61 -13.79
C LYS A 366 -6.74 -15.99 -15.00
N GLY A 367 -5.64 -15.28 -15.29
CA GLY A 367 -4.66 -15.68 -16.31
C GLY A 367 -4.55 -14.75 -17.53
N LEU A 368 -5.12 -13.54 -17.52
CA LEU A 368 -4.93 -12.59 -18.61
C LEU A 368 -3.56 -11.88 -18.53
N TYR A 369 -2.52 -12.65 -18.68
CA TYR A 369 -1.13 -12.19 -18.74
C TYR A 369 -0.29 -13.06 -19.71
N GLY A 370 0.87 -12.54 -20.12
CA GLY A 370 1.86 -13.26 -20.90
C GLY A 370 3.18 -12.50 -20.92
N THR A 371 4.19 -13.03 -21.57
CA THR A 371 5.56 -12.50 -21.54
C THR A 371 5.94 -11.79 -22.83
N LEU A 372 6.78 -10.74 -22.70
CA LEU A 372 7.40 -10.01 -23.80
C LEU A 372 8.91 -9.99 -23.58
N VAL A 373 9.67 -10.52 -24.55
CA VAL A 373 11.15 -10.50 -24.51
C VAL A 373 11.67 -9.86 -25.80
N VAL A 374 12.46 -8.80 -25.64
CA VAL A 374 13.17 -8.16 -26.74
C VAL A 374 14.65 -8.49 -26.64
N THR A 375 15.20 -9.10 -27.69
CA THR A 375 16.62 -9.46 -27.77
C THR A 375 17.42 -8.45 -28.59
N PRO A 376 18.71 -8.24 -28.28
CA PRO A 376 19.54 -7.34 -29.08
C PRO A 376 19.69 -7.86 -30.52
N ARG A 377 19.90 -6.96 -31.46
CA ARG A 377 20.06 -7.28 -32.89
C ARG A 377 21.41 -7.94 -33.22
N GLU A 378 22.41 -7.76 -32.39
CA GLU A 378 23.71 -8.37 -32.61
C GLU A 378 23.62 -9.90 -32.62
N ASP A 379 24.02 -10.50 -33.76
CA ASP A 379 24.02 -11.95 -33.94
C ASP A 379 25.08 -12.60 -33.02
N ARG A 380 24.61 -13.24 -31.97
CA ARG A 380 25.42 -14.25 -31.27
C ARG A 380 25.11 -15.60 -31.86
N PRO A 381 26.11 -16.40 -32.21
CA PRO A 381 25.91 -17.77 -32.68
C PRO A 381 25.02 -18.57 -31.72
N ASP A 382 24.11 -19.38 -32.23
CA ASP A 382 23.17 -20.17 -31.38
C ASP A 382 23.90 -21.03 -30.34
N ALA A 383 25.12 -21.46 -30.61
CA ALA A 383 25.98 -22.18 -29.67
C ALA A 383 26.41 -21.35 -28.45
N GLU A 384 26.39 -20.02 -28.56
CA GLU A 384 26.74 -19.06 -27.48
C GLU A 384 25.53 -18.57 -26.72
N ARG A 385 24.30 -18.80 -27.21
CA ARG A 385 23.07 -18.35 -26.57
C ARG A 385 22.74 -19.11 -25.29
N GLY A 386 23.19 -20.35 -25.17
CA GLY A 386 22.95 -21.16 -23.98
C GLY A 386 21.47 -21.52 -23.74
N LEU A 387 21.10 -21.79 -22.51
CA LEU A 387 19.71 -21.98 -22.08
C LEU A 387 19.14 -20.62 -21.63
N ASP A 388 18.02 -20.20 -22.20
CA ASP A 388 17.31 -18.97 -21.85
C ASP A 388 15.86 -19.34 -21.48
N LEU A 389 15.51 -19.24 -20.20
CA LEU A 389 14.18 -19.58 -19.67
C LEU A 389 13.46 -18.33 -19.21
N THR A 390 12.25 -18.09 -19.74
CA THR A 390 11.36 -17.05 -19.26
C THR A 390 10.36 -17.68 -18.28
N LEU A 391 10.40 -17.24 -17.04
CA LEU A 391 9.79 -17.87 -15.89
C LEU A 391 8.82 -16.89 -15.17
N PRO A 392 7.62 -16.64 -15.71
CA PRO A 392 6.59 -15.94 -14.95
C PRO A 392 6.12 -16.81 -13.79
N VAL A 393 6.08 -16.25 -12.58
CA VAL A 393 5.42 -16.87 -11.43
C VAL A 393 3.99 -16.35 -11.32
N HIS A 394 3.05 -17.27 -11.12
CA HIS A 394 1.63 -16.94 -10.97
C HIS A 394 0.91 -17.94 -10.07
N THR A 395 -0.05 -17.44 -9.29
CA THR A 395 -0.84 -18.27 -8.37
C THR A 395 -2.30 -18.35 -8.83
N PHE A 396 -2.75 -19.55 -9.19
CA PHE A 396 -4.16 -19.84 -9.47
C PHE A 396 -4.79 -20.51 -8.24
N ASP A 397 -5.61 -19.78 -7.51
CA ASP A 397 -6.15 -20.18 -6.21
C ASP A 397 -5.03 -20.62 -5.24
N ASP A 398 -4.78 -21.89 -5.03
CA ASP A 398 -3.73 -22.42 -4.16
C ASP A 398 -2.58 -23.08 -4.97
N VAL A 399 -2.57 -22.92 -6.30
CA VAL A 399 -1.57 -23.56 -7.19
C VAL A 399 -0.62 -22.51 -7.71
N VAL A 400 0.65 -22.64 -7.31
CA VAL A 400 1.72 -21.78 -7.84
C VAL A 400 2.31 -22.45 -9.08
N ILE A 401 2.41 -21.71 -10.18
CA ILE A 401 3.11 -22.12 -11.39
C ILE A 401 4.32 -21.24 -11.63
N LEU A 402 5.40 -21.83 -12.15
CA LEU A 402 6.58 -21.12 -12.62
C LEU A 402 6.82 -21.46 -14.10
N GLY A 403 6.80 -20.46 -14.95
CA GLY A 403 6.69 -20.70 -16.38
C GLY A 403 5.29 -21.18 -16.76
N ASP A 404 5.19 -22.42 -17.22
CA ASP A 404 3.94 -23.10 -17.56
C ASP A 404 3.69 -24.38 -16.75
N GLN A 405 4.47 -24.60 -15.67
CA GLN A 405 4.48 -25.86 -14.90
C GLN A 405 4.20 -25.61 -13.41
N GLU A 406 3.48 -26.57 -12.81
CA GLU A 406 3.36 -26.73 -11.36
C GLU A 406 4.60 -27.51 -10.86
N GLY A 407 5.13 -27.16 -9.69
CA GLY A 407 6.23 -27.86 -9.08
C GLY A 407 7.60 -27.52 -9.68
N ARG A 408 8.47 -28.50 -9.77
CA ARG A 408 9.87 -28.30 -10.16
C ARG A 408 10.14 -28.77 -11.58
N ALA A 409 10.34 -27.82 -12.51
CA ALA A 409 10.78 -28.11 -13.87
C ALA A 409 12.22 -28.64 -13.89
N VAL A 410 12.52 -29.55 -14.81
CA VAL A 410 13.85 -30.15 -14.92
C VAL A 410 14.43 -29.94 -16.33
N HIS A 411 15.65 -29.37 -16.38
CA HIS A 411 16.38 -29.16 -17.64
C HIS A 411 17.77 -29.75 -17.57
N ASP A 412 18.13 -30.51 -18.61
CA ASP A 412 19.49 -31.05 -18.78
C ASP A 412 20.35 -30.01 -19.53
N VAL A 413 21.44 -29.55 -18.88
CA VAL A 413 22.28 -28.45 -19.36
C VAL A 413 23.74 -28.93 -19.40
N ARG A 414 24.45 -28.67 -20.49
CA ARG A 414 25.87 -29.06 -20.58
C ARG A 414 26.72 -28.20 -19.64
N PRO A 415 27.65 -28.78 -18.87
CA PRO A 415 28.64 -28.04 -18.11
C PRO A 415 29.36 -27.00 -18.99
N GLY A 416 29.61 -25.82 -18.45
CA GLY A 416 30.18 -24.68 -19.16
C GLY A 416 29.18 -23.90 -20.04
N GLN A 417 27.96 -24.40 -20.23
CA GLN A 417 26.95 -23.70 -21.01
C GLN A 417 26.39 -22.47 -20.24
N PRO A 418 26.23 -21.29 -20.87
CA PRO A 418 25.54 -20.18 -20.27
C PRO A 418 24.09 -20.51 -19.98
N VAL A 419 23.57 -20.00 -18.88
CA VAL A 419 22.15 -20.08 -18.50
C VAL A 419 21.65 -18.71 -18.15
N ARG A 420 20.50 -18.31 -18.70
CA ARG A 420 19.74 -17.12 -18.32
C ARG A 420 18.37 -17.54 -17.81
N LEU A 421 18.01 -17.04 -16.64
CA LEU A 421 16.70 -17.21 -16.03
C LEU A 421 16.04 -15.83 -15.93
N ARG A 422 14.95 -15.65 -16.67
CA ARG A 422 14.16 -14.40 -16.70
C ARG A 422 12.97 -14.56 -15.78
N LEU A 423 13.10 -14.05 -14.56
CA LEU A 423 12.08 -14.14 -13.52
C LEU A 423 11.10 -12.98 -13.67
N ILE A 424 9.81 -13.27 -13.70
CA ILE A 424 8.74 -12.28 -13.82
C ILE A 424 7.71 -12.55 -12.74
N ASN A 425 7.37 -11.57 -11.91
CA ASN A 425 6.31 -11.74 -10.92
C ASN A 425 4.99 -11.17 -11.45
N THR A 426 4.04 -12.04 -11.77
CA THR A 426 2.72 -11.68 -12.27
C THR A 426 1.63 -11.75 -11.19
N ASP A 427 2.00 -12.07 -9.95
CA ASP A 427 1.12 -12.05 -8.78
C ASP A 427 1.03 -10.66 -8.14
N SER A 428 0.15 -10.52 -7.14
CA SER A 428 -0.02 -9.28 -6.37
C SER A 428 0.90 -9.19 -5.14
N ASN A 429 1.58 -10.27 -4.79
CA ASN A 429 2.50 -10.35 -3.66
C ASN A 429 3.94 -10.59 -4.15
N PRO A 430 4.94 -10.19 -3.37
CA PRO A 430 6.33 -10.50 -3.71
C PRO A 430 6.62 -11.99 -3.56
N HIS A 431 7.53 -12.50 -4.41
CA HIS A 431 8.07 -13.84 -4.33
C HIS A 431 9.56 -13.83 -3.98
N TRP A 432 10.04 -14.93 -3.39
CA TRP A 432 11.42 -15.11 -3.01
C TRP A 432 12.09 -16.17 -3.88
N PHE A 433 13.17 -15.80 -4.55
CA PHE A 433 13.95 -16.73 -5.35
C PHE A 433 15.34 -16.95 -4.75
N ALA A 434 15.86 -18.18 -4.86
CA ALA A 434 17.21 -18.53 -4.42
C ALA A 434 17.88 -19.49 -5.42
N VAL A 435 19.13 -19.19 -5.83
CA VAL A 435 19.91 -20.07 -6.70
C VAL A 435 20.88 -20.87 -5.84
N ALA A 436 20.60 -22.17 -5.68
CA ALA A 436 21.43 -23.10 -4.92
C ALA A 436 22.34 -23.91 -5.85
N GLY A 437 23.60 -24.12 -5.43
CA GLY A 437 24.57 -24.97 -6.13
C GLY A 437 25.50 -24.24 -7.08
N SER A 438 25.30 -22.94 -7.36
CA SER A 438 26.19 -22.15 -8.22
C SER A 438 26.31 -20.71 -7.74
N ALA A 439 27.39 -20.02 -8.14
CA ALA A 439 27.37 -18.57 -8.21
C ALA A 439 26.49 -18.11 -9.37
N PHE A 440 25.95 -16.91 -9.25
CA PHE A 440 25.17 -16.28 -10.30
C PHE A 440 25.39 -14.76 -10.29
N ARG A 441 24.95 -14.10 -11.35
CA ARG A 441 24.88 -12.63 -11.43
C ARG A 441 23.45 -12.23 -11.73
N LEU A 442 22.95 -11.23 -11.03
CA LEU A 442 21.74 -10.51 -11.43
C LEU A 442 22.17 -9.45 -12.46
N VAL A 443 21.83 -9.65 -13.72
CA VAL A 443 22.34 -8.79 -14.81
C VAL A 443 21.39 -7.68 -15.21
N ALA A 444 20.09 -7.86 -14.96
CA ALA A 444 19.09 -6.82 -15.24
C ALA A 444 17.97 -6.83 -14.19
N VAL A 445 17.43 -5.66 -13.93
CA VAL A 445 16.23 -5.40 -13.12
C VAL A 445 15.26 -4.62 -13.97
N ASP A 446 14.00 -5.04 -14.01
CA ASP A 446 12.92 -4.40 -14.76
C ASP A 446 13.28 -4.08 -16.23
N GLY A 447 13.95 -5.05 -16.90
CA GLY A 447 14.38 -4.92 -18.28
C GLY A 447 15.58 -3.99 -18.51
N ARG A 448 16.20 -3.45 -17.44
CA ARG A 448 17.37 -2.54 -17.53
C ARG A 448 18.62 -3.23 -16.97
N ASP A 449 19.69 -3.20 -17.77
CA ASP A 449 20.96 -3.81 -17.39
C ASP A 449 21.61 -3.11 -16.19
N LEU A 450 22.19 -3.90 -15.29
CA LEU A 450 23.01 -3.40 -14.20
C LEU A 450 24.46 -3.19 -14.66
N ASN A 451 25.11 -2.14 -14.14
CA ASN A 451 26.51 -1.85 -14.47
C ASN A 451 27.44 -2.78 -13.70
N GLN A 452 28.21 -3.60 -14.43
CA GLN A 452 29.23 -4.52 -13.92
C GLN A 452 28.75 -5.35 -12.69
N PRO A 453 27.65 -6.14 -12.81
CA PRO A 453 27.13 -6.94 -11.71
C PRO A 453 28.12 -8.06 -11.34
N GLY A 454 28.48 -8.12 -10.06
CA GLY A 454 29.39 -9.14 -9.51
C GLY A 454 28.69 -10.51 -9.32
N GLU A 455 29.50 -11.57 -9.18
CA GLU A 455 29.00 -12.89 -8.78
C GLU A 455 28.61 -12.89 -7.30
N VAL A 456 27.46 -13.50 -7.00
CA VAL A 456 26.93 -13.70 -5.66
C VAL A 456 26.57 -15.18 -5.42
N ARG A 457 26.53 -15.57 -4.15
CA ARG A 457 26.14 -16.92 -3.69
C ARG A 457 25.36 -16.80 -2.40
N GLU A 458 24.47 -17.75 -2.15
CA GLU A 458 23.76 -17.88 -0.88
C GLU A 458 23.06 -16.57 -0.46
N VAL A 459 22.45 -15.92 -1.44
CA VAL A 459 21.58 -14.76 -1.26
C VAL A 459 20.23 -15.03 -1.89
N GLY A 460 19.19 -14.44 -1.30
CA GLY A 460 17.85 -14.48 -1.84
C GLY A 460 17.54 -13.25 -2.68
N LEU A 461 16.70 -13.43 -3.65
CA LEU A 461 16.17 -12.39 -4.53
C LEU A 461 14.68 -12.20 -4.21
N ARG A 462 14.33 -11.10 -3.55
CA ARG A 462 12.94 -10.74 -3.36
C ARG A 462 12.44 -9.99 -4.60
N LEU A 463 11.54 -10.62 -5.34
CA LEU A 463 10.95 -10.08 -6.57
C LEU A 463 9.59 -9.46 -6.26
N PRO A 464 9.42 -8.13 -6.35
CA PRO A 464 8.13 -7.47 -6.09
C PRO A 464 7.08 -7.86 -7.13
N ALA A 465 5.80 -7.70 -6.80
CA ALA A 465 4.72 -7.85 -7.77
C ALA A 465 4.94 -6.89 -8.96
N GLY A 466 4.83 -7.40 -10.17
CA GLY A 466 5.12 -6.66 -11.40
C GLY A 466 6.60 -6.62 -11.80
N GLY A 467 7.52 -6.87 -10.86
CA GLY A 467 8.97 -6.79 -11.09
C GLY A 467 9.53 -7.90 -11.98
N ARG A 468 10.73 -7.67 -12.53
CA ARG A 468 11.46 -8.66 -13.36
C ARG A 468 12.94 -8.63 -13.04
N TYR A 469 13.52 -9.85 -12.91
CA TYR A 469 14.96 -10.06 -12.69
C TYR A 469 15.53 -11.00 -13.72
N ASP A 470 16.65 -10.63 -14.36
CA ASP A 470 17.40 -11.52 -15.24
C ASP A 470 18.64 -12.02 -14.49
N VAL A 471 18.67 -13.32 -14.22
CA VAL A 471 19.76 -14.03 -13.56
C VAL A 471 20.58 -14.79 -14.58
N VAL A 472 21.90 -14.69 -14.52
CA VAL A 472 22.79 -15.48 -15.38
C VAL A 472 23.80 -16.27 -14.56
N LEU A 473 24.11 -17.46 -15.03
CA LEU A 473 25.16 -18.32 -14.49
C LEU A 473 25.82 -19.14 -15.61
N THR A 474 26.98 -19.69 -15.31
CA THR A 474 27.59 -20.73 -16.14
C THR A 474 27.32 -22.07 -15.47
N MET A 475 26.75 -23.02 -16.21
CA MET A 475 26.40 -24.35 -15.67
C MET A 475 27.65 -25.06 -15.14
N PRO A 476 27.72 -25.41 -13.85
CA PRO A 476 28.82 -26.17 -13.28
C PRO A 476 28.68 -27.66 -13.59
N ASP A 477 29.67 -28.47 -13.17
CA ASP A 477 29.60 -29.94 -13.22
C ASP A 477 28.62 -30.52 -12.18
N ALA A 478 27.97 -29.68 -11.40
CA ALA A 478 27.03 -30.05 -10.35
C ALA A 478 25.61 -29.51 -10.65
N THR A 479 24.62 -30.10 -10.04
CA THR A 479 23.22 -29.66 -10.11
C THR A 479 23.04 -28.27 -9.53
N VAL A 480 22.29 -27.44 -10.22
CA VAL A 480 21.86 -26.11 -9.77
C VAL A 480 20.34 -26.10 -9.63
N THR A 481 19.84 -25.49 -8.57
CA THR A 481 18.39 -25.37 -8.34
C THR A 481 18.02 -23.92 -8.14
N LEU A 482 17.09 -23.42 -8.93
CA LEU A 482 16.33 -22.20 -8.62
C LEU A 482 15.15 -22.61 -7.74
N LEU A 483 15.12 -22.13 -6.51
CA LEU A 483 14.04 -22.34 -5.55
C LEU A 483 13.09 -21.15 -5.56
N LEU A 484 11.81 -21.43 -5.38
CA LEU A 484 10.74 -20.43 -5.24
C LEU A 484 10.15 -20.52 -3.83
N ASP A 485 10.07 -19.39 -3.12
CA ASP A 485 9.46 -19.23 -1.79
C ASP A 485 9.95 -20.23 -0.72
N HIS A 486 11.22 -20.61 -0.81
CA HIS A 486 11.88 -21.60 0.05
C HIS A 486 11.31 -23.03 -0.07
N ASP A 487 10.37 -23.25 -0.99
CA ASP A 487 9.78 -24.57 -1.21
C ASP A 487 10.70 -25.45 -2.06
N PRO A 488 11.18 -26.60 -1.54
CA PRO A 488 12.07 -27.49 -2.27
C PRO A 488 11.40 -28.17 -3.48
N ASP A 489 10.08 -28.21 -3.52
CA ASP A 489 9.31 -28.85 -4.59
C ASP A 489 8.88 -27.84 -5.68
N GLN A 490 9.18 -26.55 -5.50
CA GLN A 490 8.88 -25.48 -6.46
C GLN A 490 10.15 -24.89 -7.07
N GLY A 491 10.14 -24.64 -8.38
CA GLY A 491 11.25 -23.96 -9.06
C GLY A 491 11.78 -24.65 -10.30
N VAL A 492 13.11 -24.56 -10.52
CA VAL A 492 13.78 -25.14 -11.69
C VAL A 492 15.03 -25.92 -11.25
N LEU A 493 15.13 -27.17 -11.68
CA LEU A 493 16.30 -28.01 -11.50
C LEU A 493 17.10 -28.07 -12.80
N LEU A 494 18.34 -27.59 -12.76
CA LEU A 494 19.31 -27.70 -13.85
C LEU A 494 20.25 -28.84 -13.54
N ARG A 495 20.24 -29.91 -14.38
CA ARG A 495 21.13 -31.07 -14.22
C ARG A 495 22.25 -31.01 -15.24
N PRO A 496 23.50 -31.37 -14.87
CA PRO A 496 24.56 -31.56 -15.85
C PRO A 496 24.17 -32.67 -16.85
N ALA A 497 24.17 -32.36 -18.14
CA ALA A 497 23.83 -33.33 -19.16
C ALA A 497 24.79 -34.56 -19.11
N GLY A 498 24.21 -35.76 -19.01
CA GLY A 498 24.97 -37.01 -18.89
C GLY A 498 25.32 -37.43 -17.46
N ALA A 499 25.01 -36.64 -16.44
CA ALA A 499 25.17 -37.04 -15.05
C ALA A 499 23.99 -37.95 -14.64
N GLY A 500 24.27 -39.10 -14.05
CA GLY A 500 23.25 -39.94 -13.40
C GLY A 500 22.62 -39.18 -12.24
N GLY A 501 21.28 -39.15 -12.16
CA GLY A 501 20.53 -38.41 -11.17
C GLY A 501 20.87 -38.80 -9.74
N GLY A 502 21.65 -37.99 -9.07
CA GLY A 502 21.80 -38.01 -7.62
C GLY A 502 21.02 -36.84 -7.07
N ASP A 503 19.97 -37.13 -6.33
CA ASP A 503 19.21 -36.12 -5.59
C ASP A 503 20.13 -35.52 -4.51
N ARG A 504 20.57 -34.30 -4.71
CA ARG A 504 21.38 -33.58 -3.71
C ARG A 504 20.40 -32.96 -2.71
N THR A 505 20.65 -33.16 -1.42
CA THR A 505 19.90 -32.42 -0.36
C THR A 505 20.04 -30.94 -0.64
N LEU A 506 18.91 -30.26 -0.84
CA LEU A 506 18.87 -28.82 -1.03
C LEU A 506 19.23 -28.12 0.30
N PRO A 507 19.97 -27.01 0.26
CA PRO A 507 20.23 -26.21 1.45
C PRO A 507 18.93 -25.56 1.93
N ASP A 508 18.81 -25.32 3.24
CA ASP A 508 17.81 -24.41 3.77
C ASP A 508 18.17 -22.98 3.35
N THR A 509 17.29 -22.35 2.59
CA THR A 509 17.49 -20.99 2.07
C THR A 509 16.79 -19.91 2.92
N GLY A 510 16.10 -20.31 3.99
CA GLY A 510 15.32 -19.38 4.84
C GLY A 510 16.19 -18.35 5.55
N ASP A 511 17.43 -18.69 5.87
CA ASP A 511 18.39 -17.80 6.55
C ASP A 511 19.28 -17.00 5.57
N TRP A 512 19.12 -17.17 4.26
CA TRP A 512 19.93 -16.44 3.29
C TRP A 512 19.57 -14.95 3.30
N PRO A 513 20.57 -14.02 3.32
CA PRO A 513 20.29 -12.61 3.27
C PRO A 513 19.68 -12.21 1.92
N GLU A 514 18.82 -11.21 1.94
CA GLU A 514 18.32 -10.57 0.72
C GLU A 514 19.44 -9.80 0.03
N LEU A 515 19.57 -9.93 -1.29
CA LEU A 515 20.50 -9.12 -2.09
C LEU A 515 20.09 -7.65 -2.02
N ASP A 516 20.97 -6.79 -1.50
CA ASP A 516 20.73 -5.35 -1.47
C ASP A 516 21.06 -4.72 -2.83
N LEU A 517 20.02 -4.44 -3.62
CA LEU A 517 20.16 -3.83 -4.94
C LEU A 517 20.78 -2.43 -4.92
N LEU A 518 20.73 -1.72 -3.80
CA LEU A 518 21.35 -0.40 -3.67
C LEU A 518 22.89 -0.45 -3.56
N GLU A 519 23.44 -1.61 -3.22
CA GLU A 519 24.88 -1.84 -3.07
C GLU A 519 25.45 -2.75 -4.16
N TYR A 520 24.59 -3.33 -4.99
CA TYR A 520 24.99 -4.35 -5.97
C TYR A 520 25.44 -3.74 -7.29
N GLY A 521 26.48 -4.32 -7.92
CA GLY A 521 27.14 -3.81 -9.13
C GLY A 521 28.08 -2.63 -8.83
N GLU A 522 28.50 -1.94 -9.89
CA GLU A 522 29.45 -0.82 -9.80
C GLU A 522 28.78 0.50 -10.16
N PRO A 523 29.20 1.63 -9.52
CA PRO A 523 28.69 2.94 -9.86
C PRO A 523 28.94 3.31 -11.32
N ALA A 524 28.01 4.03 -11.92
CA ALA A 524 28.13 4.62 -13.26
C ALA A 524 27.51 6.02 -13.30
N PRO A 525 27.89 6.88 -14.27
CA PRO A 525 27.24 8.16 -14.46
C PRO A 525 25.76 8.04 -14.73
N VAL A 526 24.97 8.96 -14.20
CA VAL A 526 23.52 9.07 -14.42
C VAL A 526 23.18 10.39 -15.10
N PRO A 527 22.06 10.49 -15.84
CA PRO A 527 21.74 11.67 -16.65
C PRO A 527 21.27 12.90 -15.84
N PHE A 528 20.99 12.73 -14.56
CA PHE A 528 20.58 13.81 -13.65
C PHE A 528 20.86 13.42 -12.18
N ASP A 529 20.97 14.40 -11.29
CA ASP A 529 21.10 14.18 -9.84
C ASP A 529 19.79 14.58 -9.12
N ARG A 530 19.73 14.28 -7.84
CA ARG A 530 18.62 14.59 -6.95
C ARG A 530 18.23 16.08 -6.96
N ASP A 531 19.21 16.95 -7.05
CA ASP A 531 19.03 18.41 -6.96
C ASP A 531 18.62 19.04 -8.30
N ASP A 532 18.63 18.27 -9.39
CA ASP A 532 18.23 18.71 -10.73
C ASP A 532 16.71 18.73 -10.96
N ALA A 533 15.91 18.35 -9.96
CA ALA A 533 14.48 18.14 -10.14
C ALA A 533 13.71 19.47 -10.40
N ASP A 534 13.07 19.57 -11.56
CA ASP A 534 12.14 20.65 -11.92
C ASP A 534 10.80 20.48 -11.18
N ARG A 535 10.43 19.25 -10.87
CA ARG A 535 9.19 18.86 -10.17
C ARG A 535 9.49 17.91 -9.04
N HIS A 536 8.79 18.12 -7.91
CA HIS A 536 8.89 17.21 -6.78
C HIS A 536 7.49 16.91 -6.23
N PHE A 537 7.12 15.64 -6.22
CA PHE A 537 5.87 15.16 -5.64
C PHE A 537 6.16 14.25 -4.45
N THR A 538 5.39 14.42 -3.38
CA THR A 538 5.35 13.46 -2.28
C THR A 538 4.11 12.59 -2.44
N ILE A 539 4.28 11.27 -2.33
CA ILE A 539 3.25 10.26 -2.48
C ILE A 539 3.20 9.47 -1.18
N VAL A 540 2.19 9.68 -0.36
CA VAL A 540 2.06 9.00 0.93
C VAL A 540 1.03 7.88 0.80
N LEU A 541 1.51 6.64 0.91
CA LEU A 541 0.72 5.42 0.83
C LEU A 541 0.22 5.06 2.22
N ASP A 542 -1.10 4.96 2.37
CA ASP A 542 -1.75 4.74 3.67
C ASP A 542 -3.11 4.06 3.48
N ARG A 543 -3.84 3.87 4.55
CA ARG A 543 -5.26 3.52 4.53
C ARG A 543 -6.09 4.64 5.14
N ALA A 544 -7.20 4.96 4.50
CA ALA A 544 -8.10 6.00 4.96
C ALA A 544 -9.57 5.67 4.67
N LEU A 545 -10.49 6.34 5.38
CA LEU A 545 -11.89 6.38 4.98
C LEU A 545 -12.02 7.31 3.78
N ALA A 546 -12.32 6.74 2.62
CA ALA A 546 -12.44 7.46 1.36
C ALA A 546 -13.59 6.92 0.52
N MET A 547 -13.90 7.62 -0.57
CA MET A 547 -14.87 7.15 -1.57
C MET A 547 -14.13 6.36 -2.64
N VAL A 548 -14.53 5.10 -2.86
CA VAL A 548 -14.08 4.25 -3.97
C VAL A 548 -15.31 3.94 -4.81
N ASP A 549 -15.31 4.29 -6.08
CA ASP A 549 -16.46 4.13 -7.00
C ASP A 549 -17.77 4.69 -6.45
N GLY A 550 -17.70 5.85 -5.81
CA GLY A 550 -18.87 6.50 -5.22
C GLY A 550 -19.41 5.83 -3.95
N LYS A 551 -18.72 4.83 -3.39
CA LYS A 551 -19.09 4.14 -2.16
C LYS A 551 -18.07 4.42 -1.05
N PRO A 552 -18.52 4.63 0.21
CA PRO A 552 -17.61 4.79 1.33
C PRO A 552 -16.89 3.47 1.63
N ALA A 553 -15.58 3.53 1.76
CA ALA A 553 -14.73 2.37 2.05
C ALA A 553 -13.57 2.74 2.98
N TYR A 554 -13.00 1.75 3.63
CA TYR A 554 -11.67 1.84 4.24
C TYR A 554 -10.65 1.50 3.16
N ALA A 555 -10.34 2.50 2.35
CA ALA A 555 -9.62 2.38 1.10
C ALA A 555 -8.10 2.29 1.28
N GLN A 556 -7.44 1.75 0.29
CA GLN A 556 -6.02 1.96 0.05
C GLN A 556 -5.86 3.36 -0.56
N ALA A 557 -5.16 4.24 0.14
CA ALA A 557 -5.18 5.67 -0.14
C ALA A 557 -3.80 6.21 -0.56
N VAL A 558 -3.84 7.21 -1.41
CA VAL A 558 -2.69 8.07 -1.73
C VAL A 558 -3.02 9.46 -1.23
N ASP A 559 -2.17 10.02 -0.36
CA ASP A 559 -2.37 11.35 0.24
C ASP A 559 -3.75 11.52 0.89
N GLY A 560 -4.24 10.45 1.55
CA GLY A 560 -5.52 10.41 2.23
C GLY A 560 -6.74 10.33 1.32
N ARG A 561 -6.57 10.03 0.03
CA ARG A 561 -7.61 9.92 -0.99
C ARG A 561 -7.53 8.59 -1.71
N ALA A 562 -8.62 8.20 -2.32
CA ALA A 562 -8.68 7.06 -3.23
C ALA A 562 -9.02 7.52 -4.65
N HIS A 563 -8.58 6.78 -5.65
CA HIS A 563 -8.98 7.00 -7.04
C HIS A 563 -10.53 6.96 -7.14
N PRO A 564 -11.14 7.83 -7.97
CA PRO A 564 -10.56 8.82 -8.88
C PRO A 564 -10.29 10.21 -8.23
N SER A 565 -10.40 10.35 -6.92
CA SER A 565 -10.29 11.65 -6.23
C SER A 565 -8.85 12.07 -5.93
N VAL A 566 -7.86 11.24 -6.25
CA VAL A 566 -6.43 11.60 -6.12
C VAL A 566 -6.08 12.59 -7.24
N PRO A 567 -5.49 13.78 -6.92
CA PRO A 567 -5.15 14.77 -7.93
C PRO A 567 -4.10 14.27 -8.92
N ASP A 568 -4.24 14.68 -10.18
CA ASP A 568 -3.24 14.42 -11.21
C ASP A 568 -1.89 15.10 -10.90
N GLN A 569 -0.79 14.42 -11.19
CA GLN A 569 0.55 14.97 -11.13
C GLN A 569 0.89 15.62 -12.49
N LEU A 570 0.98 16.95 -12.53
CA LEU A 570 1.21 17.69 -13.77
C LEU A 570 2.70 17.88 -14.02
N VAL A 571 3.16 17.49 -15.21
CA VAL A 571 4.55 17.63 -15.68
C VAL A 571 4.60 18.24 -17.08
N ARG A 572 5.79 18.68 -17.50
CA ARG A 572 6.10 19.10 -18.88
C ARG A 572 7.11 18.16 -19.49
N GLU A 573 7.05 18.02 -20.79
CA GLU A 573 8.10 17.33 -21.53
C GLU A 573 9.47 17.98 -21.25
N GLY A 574 10.44 17.15 -20.89
CA GLY A 574 11.79 17.54 -20.51
C GLY A 574 12.02 17.75 -19.01
N ASP A 575 10.96 17.91 -18.20
CA ASP A 575 11.11 18.04 -16.75
C ASP A 575 11.87 16.84 -16.15
N VAL A 576 12.78 17.11 -15.22
CA VAL A 576 13.27 16.09 -14.28
C VAL A 576 12.30 16.04 -13.10
N VAL A 577 11.65 14.91 -12.95
CA VAL A 577 10.61 14.70 -11.92
C VAL A 577 11.16 13.84 -10.81
N ARG A 578 11.01 14.28 -9.55
CA ARG A 578 11.34 13.50 -8.37
C ARG A 578 10.09 13.11 -7.60
N PHE A 579 10.00 11.84 -7.23
CA PHE A 579 9.02 11.36 -6.26
C PHE A 579 9.69 11.05 -4.92
N THR A 580 9.02 11.43 -3.83
CA THR A 580 9.26 10.90 -2.49
C THR A 580 8.06 10.02 -2.15
N VAL A 581 8.24 8.70 -2.18
CA VAL A 581 7.18 7.72 -1.91
C VAL A 581 7.33 7.20 -0.49
N VAL A 582 6.31 7.35 0.33
CA VAL A 582 6.30 7.05 1.76
C VAL A 582 5.24 6.00 2.06
N ASN A 583 5.62 4.90 2.66
CA ASN A 583 4.65 3.91 3.12
C ASN A 583 4.38 4.04 4.62
N ARG A 584 3.21 4.55 4.98
CA ARG A 584 2.72 4.64 6.37
C ARG A 584 1.89 3.44 6.79
N SER A 585 1.47 2.61 5.83
CA SER A 585 0.64 1.44 6.07
C SER A 585 1.45 0.28 6.69
N LEU A 586 0.78 -0.81 7.02
CA LEU A 586 1.40 -2.05 7.49
C LEU A 586 1.53 -3.10 6.38
N GLU A 587 1.23 -2.72 5.13
CA GLU A 587 1.27 -3.59 3.95
C GLU A 587 2.38 -3.10 3.01
N THR A 588 2.94 -3.98 2.19
CA THR A 588 3.90 -3.60 1.17
C THR A 588 3.18 -3.09 -0.09
N HIS A 589 3.77 -2.10 -0.75
CA HIS A 589 3.20 -1.51 -1.96
C HIS A 589 4.26 -1.49 -3.07
N PRO A 590 4.24 -2.47 -4.00
CA PRO A 590 5.02 -2.38 -5.22
C PRO A 590 4.47 -1.22 -6.06
N TRP A 591 5.22 -0.13 -6.12
CA TRP A 591 4.80 1.11 -6.76
C TRP A 591 5.27 1.13 -8.21
N HIS A 592 4.35 1.30 -9.16
CA HIS A 592 4.58 1.21 -10.59
C HIS A 592 4.17 2.49 -11.31
N LEU A 593 5.05 2.97 -12.19
CA LEU A 593 4.81 4.10 -13.09
C LEU A 593 4.81 3.62 -14.55
N HIS A 594 3.72 3.86 -15.27
CA HIS A 594 3.62 3.56 -16.69
C HIS A 594 4.52 4.47 -17.55
N GLY A 595 5.07 3.91 -18.60
CA GLY A 595 5.75 4.64 -19.68
C GLY A 595 7.05 5.35 -19.32
N HIS A 596 7.56 5.16 -18.09
CA HIS A 596 8.80 5.78 -17.61
C HIS A 596 9.54 4.87 -16.62
N PRO A 597 10.82 4.56 -16.87
CA PRO A 597 11.67 4.00 -15.84
C PRO A 597 12.08 5.09 -14.85
N VAL A 598 12.15 4.76 -13.58
CA VAL A 598 12.62 5.65 -12.53
C VAL A 598 14.00 5.24 -12.03
N LEU A 599 14.90 6.20 -11.87
CA LEU A 599 16.18 6.01 -11.18
C LEU A 599 15.94 6.06 -9.67
N ILE A 600 16.36 5.02 -8.96
CA ILE A 600 16.32 5.00 -7.51
C ILE A 600 17.42 5.90 -6.95
N LEU A 601 17.06 6.97 -6.24
CA LEU A 601 18.01 7.91 -5.64
C LEU A 601 18.39 7.50 -4.21
N SER A 602 17.41 7.09 -3.41
CA SER A 602 17.65 6.63 -2.03
C SER A 602 16.47 5.80 -1.49
N ARG A 603 16.79 4.97 -0.47
CA ARG A 603 15.80 4.30 0.40
C ARG A 603 16.14 4.63 1.85
N ASP A 604 15.18 5.20 2.60
CA ASP A 604 15.37 5.67 3.99
C ASP A 604 16.56 6.63 4.16
N GLY A 605 16.80 7.49 3.15
CA GLY A 605 17.91 8.43 3.11
C GLY A 605 19.26 7.80 2.76
N ARG A 606 19.36 6.47 2.60
CA ARG A 606 20.55 5.77 2.13
C ARG A 606 20.57 5.77 0.61
N ARG A 607 21.54 6.47 0.03
CA ARG A 607 21.76 6.52 -1.42
C ARG A 607 22.28 5.17 -1.93
N TYR A 608 22.04 4.88 -3.21
CA TYR A 608 22.70 3.74 -3.86
C TYR A 608 24.23 3.99 -3.91
N SER A 609 24.98 2.90 -3.80
CA SER A 609 26.45 2.88 -3.91
C SER A 609 26.94 1.87 -4.94
N GLY A 610 26.07 1.01 -5.42
CA GLY A 610 26.29 0.08 -6.50
C GLY A 610 25.93 0.64 -7.88
N SER A 611 25.46 -0.22 -8.76
CA SER A 611 24.96 0.16 -10.08
C SER A 611 23.81 1.18 -9.98
N PRO A 612 23.74 2.19 -10.87
CA PRO A 612 22.50 2.94 -11.03
C PRO A 612 21.34 1.98 -11.23
N LEU A 613 20.33 2.08 -10.39
CA LEU A 613 19.19 1.17 -10.37
C LEU A 613 17.99 1.85 -11.03
N TRP A 614 17.66 1.39 -12.22
CA TRP A 614 16.49 1.81 -12.97
C TRP A 614 15.38 0.76 -12.83
N MET A 615 14.21 1.19 -12.40
CA MET A 615 13.04 0.32 -12.19
C MET A 615 11.79 1.00 -12.74
N ASP A 616 10.79 0.22 -13.08
CA ASP A 616 9.43 0.73 -13.27
C ASP A 616 8.53 0.33 -12.10
N THR A 617 8.96 -0.67 -11.31
CA THR A 617 8.20 -1.19 -10.17
C THR A 617 9.11 -1.41 -8.96
N PHE A 618 8.97 -0.60 -7.92
CA PHE A 618 9.79 -0.68 -6.70
C PHE A 618 8.95 -0.95 -5.46
N ASP A 619 9.42 -1.86 -4.60
CA ASP A 619 8.67 -2.39 -3.46
C ASP A 619 8.82 -1.51 -2.22
N VAL A 620 7.86 -0.64 -1.97
CA VAL A 620 7.85 0.26 -0.80
C VAL A 620 7.28 -0.49 0.40
N ARG A 621 8.16 -0.99 1.28
CA ARG A 621 7.78 -1.76 2.47
C ARG A 621 7.24 -0.85 3.59
N PRO A 622 6.51 -1.41 4.57
CA PRO A 622 6.02 -0.64 5.70
C PRO A 622 7.09 0.19 6.41
N GLY A 623 6.85 1.49 6.52
CA GLY A 623 7.76 2.45 7.14
C GLY A 623 8.92 2.93 6.27
N GLU A 624 9.05 2.46 5.03
CA GLU A 624 10.09 2.93 4.10
C GLU A 624 9.73 4.24 3.42
N VAL A 625 10.78 4.97 3.08
CA VAL A 625 10.75 6.20 2.29
C VAL A 625 11.69 6.02 1.10
N TRP A 626 11.15 6.07 -0.11
CA TRP A 626 11.91 5.99 -1.34
C TRP A 626 11.96 7.35 -2.03
N GLU A 627 13.14 7.74 -2.50
CA GLU A 627 13.28 8.86 -3.43
C GLU A 627 13.70 8.31 -4.78
N VAL A 628 12.93 8.66 -5.80
CA VAL A 628 13.16 8.23 -7.18
C VAL A 628 13.02 9.42 -8.13
N ALA A 629 13.66 9.36 -9.28
CA ALA A 629 13.54 10.41 -10.30
C ALA A 629 13.52 9.84 -11.71
N PHE A 630 12.89 10.57 -12.61
CA PHE A 630 12.86 10.26 -14.03
C PHE A 630 12.83 11.55 -14.86
N ARG A 631 13.15 11.43 -16.15
CA ARG A 631 12.91 12.49 -17.12
C ARG A 631 11.55 12.29 -17.75
N ALA A 632 10.75 13.33 -17.77
CA ALA A 632 9.46 13.34 -18.46
C ALA A 632 9.70 13.51 -19.97
N ASP A 633 9.96 12.43 -20.69
CA ASP A 633 10.31 12.39 -22.12
C ASP A 633 9.34 11.56 -22.98
N ASN A 634 8.26 11.05 -22.36
CA ASN A 634 7.21 10.31 -23.04
C ASN A 634 5.84 11.00 -22.82
N PRO A 635 5.44 11.99 -23.65
CA PRO A 635 4.23 12.76 -23.47
C PRO A 635 2.97 11.89 -23.41
N GLY A 636 2.11 12.11 -22.39
CA GLY A 636 0.93 11.25 -22.22
C GLY A 636 0.08 11.57 -20.99
N VAL A 637 -0.84 10.64 -20.74
CA VAL A 637 -1.60 10.47 -19.49
C VAL A 637 -1.30 9.07 -19.00
N TRP A 638 -0.49 8.98 -17.94
CA TRP A 638 0.09 7.73 -17.47
C TRP A 638 -0.48 7.34 -16.10
N MET A 639 -0.75 6.05 -15.91
CA MET A 639 -1.09 5.55 -14.60
C MET A 639 0.15 5.43 -13.72
N ASN A 640 -0.04 5.73 -12.43
CA ASN A 640 0.97 5.66 -11.39
C ASN A 640 0.28 5.04 -10.17
N HIS A 641 0.57 3.76 -9.87
CA HIS A 641 -0.27 2.98 -8.98
C HIS A 641 0.50 1.88 -8.24
N CYS A 642 -0.14 1.33 -7.21
CA CYS A 642 0.33 0.13 -6.53
C CYS A 642 0.09 -1.11 -7.41
N HIS A 643 1.12 -1.93 -7.64
CA HIS A 643 0.99 -3.17 -8.41
C HIS A 643 0.54 -4.39 -7.58
N ASN A 644 0.26 -4.21 -6.28
CA ASN A 644 -0.66 -5.09 -5.61
C ASN A 644 -2.07 -4.76 -6.15
N LEU A 645 -2.57 -5.56 -7.10
CA LEU A 645 -3.78 -5.25 -7.86
C LEU A 645 -5.02 -5.09 -6.97
N PRO A 646 -5.23 -5.87 -5.90
CA PRO A 646 -6.25 -5.55 -4.88
C PRO A 646 -6.14 -4.14 -4.30
N HIS A 647 -4.92 -3.64 -4.05
CA HIS A 647 -4.73 -2.28 -3.51
C HIS A 647 -5.05 -1.21 -4.55
N GLN A 648 -4.69 -1.44 -5.81
CA GLN A 648 -5.05 -0.58 -6.93
C GLN A 648 -6.57 -0.42 -7.03
N GLU A 649 -7.32 -1.54 -7.04
CA GLU A 649 -8.79 -1.52 -7.11
C GLU A 649 -9.45 -0.88 -5.88
N GLN A 650 -8.79 -0.94 -4.72
CA GLN A 650 -9.24 -0.27 -3.50
C GLN A 650 -8.86 1.22 -3.47
N GLY A 651 -8.31 1.78 -4.55
CA GLY A 651 -8.12 3.21 -4.73
C GLY A 651 -6.67 3.70 -4.77
N MET A 652 -5.66 2.83 -4.67
CA MET A 652 -4.24 3.24 -4.65
C MET A 652 -3.69 3.46 -6.07
N MET A 653 -4.21 4.49 -6.72
CA MET A 653 -3.88 4.89 -8.08
C MET A 653 -4.05 6.39 -8.28
N LEU A 654 -3.18 6.98 -9.09
CA LEU A 654 -3.25 8.36 -9.56
C LEU A 654 -2.70 8.45 -10.99
N ARG A 655 -2.72 9.65 -11.59
CA ARG A 655 -2.22 9.85 -12.95
C ARG A 655 -1.09 10.85 -12.98
N LEU A 656 -0.09 10.58 -13.82
CA LEU A 656 0.90 11.54 -14.30
C LEU A 656 0.41 12.09 -15.63
N VAL A 657 0.22 13.40 -15.72
CA VAL A 657 -0.38 14.07 -16.88
C VAL A 657 0.57 15.13 -17.43
N TYR A 658 0.85 15.06 -18.72
CA TYR A 658 1.66 16.07 -19.41
C TYR A 658 0.85 17.30 -19.78
N ASP A 659 1.43 18.48 -19.54
CA ASP A 659 0.83 19.76 -19.96
C ASP A 659 0.59 19.78 -21.49
N GLY A 660 -0.63 20.11 -21.88
CA GLY A 660 -1.05 20.11 -23.29
C GLY A 660 -1.53 18.74 -23.82
N VAL A 661 -1.44 17.65 -23.04
CA VAL A 661 -2.01 16.34 -23.42
C VAL A 661 -3.41 16.21 -22.84
N THR A 662 -4.33 15.66 -23.62
CA THR A 662 -5.71 15.43 -23.21
C THR A 662 -6.14 14.00 -23.52
N THR A 663 -7.04 13.45 -22.72
CA THR A 663 -7.68 12.16 -23.01
C THR A 663 -9.16 12.35 -23.38
N PRO A 664 -9.63 11.74 -24.49
CA PRO A 664 -11.05 11.67 -24.82
C PRO A 664 -11.77 10.50 -24.09
N PHE A 665 -11.03 9.68 -23.37
CA PHE A 665 -11.55 8.50 -22.67
C PHE A 665 -11.99 8.89 -21.28
N ASP A 666 -13.32 8.79 -21.00
CA ASP A 666 -13.89 9.23 -19.74
C ASP A 666 -13.49 8.31 -18.59
N SER A 667 -12.93 8.87 -17.51
CA SER A 667 -12.58 8.17 -16.29
C SER A 667 -13.81 7.70 -15.48
N THR A 668 -15.02 8.18 -15.80
CA THR A 668 -16.24 7.84 -15.06
C THR A 668 -16.88 6.50 -15.49
N SER A 669 -16.39 5.87 -16.56
CA SER A 669 -16.93 4.62 -17.11
C SER A 669 -16.22 3.36 -16.60
N HIS A 670 -15.38 3.45 -15.57
CA HIS A 670 -14.67 2.29 -15.01
C HIS A 670 -15.55 1.60 -13.96
N ALA A 671 -16.21 0.54 -14.35
CA ALA A 671 -16.51 -0.53 -13.43
C ALA A 671 -15.19 -1.31 -13.23
N HIS A 672 -14.57 -1.11 -12.10
CA HIS A 672 -13.47 -1.93 -11.61
C HIS A 672 -13.93 -3.36 -11.35
#